data_830b7e38284123c94d002e89ff5985ed
#
_entry.id   830b7e38284123c94d002e89ff5985ed
#
_cell.length_a   1.000
_cell.length_b   1.000
_cell.length_c   1.000
_cell.angle_alpha   90.00
_cell.angle_beta   90.00
_cell.angle_gamma   90.00
#
_symmetry.space_group_name_H-M   'P 1'
#
loop_
_entity.id
_entity.type
_entity.pdbx_description
1 polymer ?
#
loop_
_entity_poly.entity_id
_entity_poly.type
_entity_poly.pdbx_seq_one_letter_code
_entity_poly.pdbx_strand_id
1 'polypeptide(L)'
;MREKVLKSIATSSSNLFQLEGTDISISPVISITQSSASISQISTFNSSLEIKTSKTGHPVLIADGIALHSLIDPITESKRLLEGLKKEDEERVFLFFGAGIGYVIQESLKFKNVTAVWMEVSPEILRYALSIFDYSDFLESGRLRILLSPILEEDLYSAFRGISGFPISFIPHRGSNHWKKNSYEELRFISESFFHKKDVNISTLTRFEKIWTRNFISNLPQLTLMEPIRSLFGICQGKADVLVCGAGPSLILSLNDIKTYRKNLILIAVDTALMVLWNFGIDPDLVFSVDPQVLNTKYLEGYNGNAKIVFDPTSSYHSLRLPGKFKNGFFTSSPFPLIRILSSKPEEEIGAVDFGGSVSTNAASLAEKMGARNILLVGQDLSFPNKLAHCKGAVLEERFNHIESRKLRREYHNHKQMTALPVKKAASIQGGEIRTNEKLLIFKKWFEEHPKKNLWFNFGKDGVVLNGIPNSDFLKYIQENECDLRFVESIRSQILFISEKGLESDFQSNLLKEKTTLEKDGEDFSNYKSNFSHASVSKTNSFLKNEDDLTQNFSRFMLKKKILSELNVLSDQLKVFIEKVTQGRILSDRLYLQVKEENRFKDQILKNLKEMDRIDEEVSSRKGLTEILGLSIQRTVLMITEGYEGGLTLEEKKNERLGIAKKSFLLYQGLEEACKLHSKLILKTIQRMKLS
;
A
#
# COMPACT_ATOMS: atom_id res chain seq x y z
N MET A 1 22.30 13.25 12.11
CA MET A 1 22.73 12.77 10.77
C MET A 1 22.10 11.43 10.40
N ARG A 2 22.16 10.39 11.24
CA ARG A 2 21.41 9.13 11.04
C ARG A 2 19.92 9.33 10.77
N GLU A 3 19.30 10.29 11.45
CA GLU A 3 17.92 10.69 11.14
C GLU A 3 17.73 11.17 9.70
N LYS A 4 18.75 11.74 9.03
CA LYS A 4 18.65 12.15 7.63
C LYS A 4 18.64 10.95 6.66
N VAL A 5 19.41 9.90 6.92
CA VAL A 5 19.38 8.65 6.13
C VAL A 5 18.04 7.94 6.35
N LEU A 6 17.63 7.79 7.62
CA LEU A 6 16.33 7.21 7.97
C LEU A 6 15.16 8.04 7.44
N LYS A 7 15.24 9.39 7.50
CA LYS A 7 14.23 10.27 6.91
C LYS A 7 14.18 10.17 5.39
N SER A 8 15.31 10.08 4.68
CA SER A 8 15.31 9.92 3.23
C SER A 8 14.71 8.56 2.79
N ILE A 9 14.94 7.52 3.58
CA ILE A 9 14.37 6.19 3.35
C ILE A 9 12.89 6.15 3.80
N ALA A 10 12.55 6.75 4.94
CA ALA A 10 11.17 6.80 5.46
C ALA A 10 10.25 7.68 4.63
N THR A 11 10.76 8.75 4.00
CA THR A 11 9.97 9.61 3.09
C THR A 11 9.53 8.84 1.85
N SER A 12 10.37 7.91 1.35
CA SER A 12 9.97 6.99 0.27
C SER A 12 8.90 5.99 0.70
N SER A 13 8.87 5.64 1.99
CA SER A 13 7.87 4.73 2.57
C SER A 13 6.54 5.43 2.83
N SER A 14 6.57 6.68 3.30
CA SER A 14 5.35 7.47 3.53
C SER A 14 4.64 7.80 2.21
N ASN A 15 5.38 8.01 1.12
CA ASN A 15 4.79 8.21 -0.21
C ASN A 15 4.10 6.95 -0.76
N LEU A 16 4.46 5.76 -0.30
CA LEU A 16 3.72 4.51 -0.59
C LEU A 16 2.40 4.41 0.20
N PHE A 17 2.27 5.15 1.32
CA PHE A 17 1.07 5.22 2.14
C PHE A 17 0.20 6.45 1.86
N GLN A 18 0.75 7.48 1.20
CA GLN A 18 0.01 8.65 0.71
C GLN A 18 -0.56 8.37 -0.68
N LEU A 19 -1.42 7.36 -0.77
CA LEU A 19 -2.33 7.19 -1.89
C LEU A 19 -3.63 7.93 -1.57
N GLU A 20 -3.54 9.27 -1.51
CA GLU A 20 -4.66 10.19 -1.79
C GLU A 20 -4.16 11.61 -1.52
N GLY A 21 -4.22 12.43 -2.58
CA GLY A 21 -3.79 13.81 -2.51
C GLY A 21 -4.69 14.64 -1.62
N THR A 22 -4.10 15.14 -0.55
CA THR A 22 -4.54 16.37 0.09
C THR A 22 -3.31 17.08 0.64
N ASP A 23 -3.18 18.34 0.31
CA ASP A 23 -2.23 19.26 0.96
C ASP A 23 -2.34 19.13 2.47
N ILE A 24 -1.24 18.73 3.10
CA ILE A 24 -1.16 18.58 4.56
C ILE A 24 -1.16 19.96 5.18
N SER A 25 -2.33 20.47 5.51
CA SER A 25 -2.46 21.43 6.58
C SER A 25 -2.23 20.68 7.89
N ILE A 26 -1.14 20.99 8.55
CA ILE A 26 -0.78 20.45 9.87
C ILE A 26 -1.89 20.82 10.84
N SER A 27 -2.81 19.88 11.12
CA SER A 27 -3.70 19.98 12.26
C SER A 27 -2.88 19.80 13.54
N PRO A 28 -3.06 20.63 14.55
CA PRO A 28 -2.20 20.62 15.71
C PRO A 28 -2.40 19.36 16.54
N VAL A 29 -1.43 18.46 16.51
CA VAL A 29 -1.13 17.70 17.71
C VAL A 29 -0.95 18.77 18.77
N ILE A 30 -1.83 18.82 19.77
CA ILE A 30 -1.68 19.77 20.89
C ILE A 30 -0.41 19.36 21.63
N SER A 31 0.74 19.78 21.09
CA SER A 31 1.92 19.98 21.90
C SER A 31 1.61 21.20 22.76
N ILE A 32 1.11 20.97 23.97
CA ILE A 32 0.88 22.01 24.99
C ILE A 32 2.27 22.51 25.45
N THR A 33 3.05 23.07 24.54
CA THR A 33 4.32 23.75 24.84
C THR A 33 4.21 25.24 24.66
N GLN A 34 3.03 25.80 24.35
CA GLN A 34 2.82 27.26 24.30
C GLN A 34 1.40 27.63 24.72
N SER A 35 1.14 27.72 26.02
CA SER A 35 0.31 28.74 26.63
C SER A 35 -0.02 28.44 28.09
N SER A 36 0.94 28.66 28.97
CA SER A 36 0.67 28.94 30.39
C SER A 36 -0.12 30.27 30.61
N ALA A 37 -0.44 30.98 29.53
CA ALA A 37 -1.13 32.26 29.58
C ALA A 37 -2.64 32.20 29.27
N SER A 38 -3.20 31.07 28.82
CA SER A 38 -4.63 30.98 28.41
C SER A 38 -5.51 30.16 29.37
N ILE A 39 -4.94 29.60 30.43
CA ILE A 39 -5.70 28.72 31.37
C ILE A 39 -6.52 29.54 32.37
N SER A 40 -6.27 30.84 32.52
CA SER A 40 -6.91 31.70 33.56
C SER A 40 -8.26 32.32 33.19
N GLN A 41 -8.86 32.04 32.04
CA GLN A 41 -10.10 32.68 31.57
C GLN A 41 -11.27 31.77 31.25
N ILE A 42 -11.42 30.60 31.86
CA ILE A 42 -12.62 29.79 31.62
C ILE A 42 -13.25 29.35 32.96
N SER A 43 -14.07 30.21 33.50
CA SER A 43 -15.00 29.94 34.59
C SER A 43 -16.43 29.83 34.04
N THR A 44 -16.75 28.75 33.31
CA THR A 44 -18.13 28.29 33.16
C THR A 44 -18.09 26.80 32.84
N PHE A 45 -18.16 25.97 33.87
CA PHE A 45 -18.54 24.57 33.69
C PHE A 45 -19.95 24.53 33.13
N ASN A 46 -20.17 23.74 32.10
CA ASN A 46 -21.49 23.34 31.70
C ASN A 46 -22.18 22.69 32.90
N SER A 47 -23.46 22.97 33.16
CA SER A 47 -24.23 22.60 34.33
C SER A 47 -24.41 21.11 34.65
N SER A 48 -23.70 20.24 33.92
CA SER A 48 -23.77 18.78 34.03
C SER A 48 -22.58 18.12 34.77
N LEU A 49 -21.55 18.88 35.16
CA LEU A 49 -20.39 18.34 35.85
C LEU A 49 -20.36 18.78 37.33
N GLU A 50 -20.35 17.82 38.25
CA GLU A 50 -20.22 18.04 39.69
C GLU A 50 -18.95 17.38 40.23
N ILE A 51 -18.35 17.99 41.24
CA ILE A 51 -17.18 17.46 41.94
C ILE A 51 -17.65 16.96 43.31
N LYS A 52 -17.36 15.69 43.61
CA LYS A 52 -17.58 15.08 44.95
C LYS A 52 -16.25 14.61 45.50
N THR A 53 -16.16 14.49 46.80
CA THR A 53 -15.00 13.94 47.50
C THR A 53 -15.26 12.45 47.82
N SER A 54 -14.32 11.57 47.47
CA SER A 54 -14.36 10.16 47.85
C SER A 54 -14.17 9.95 49.35
N LYS A 55 -14.43 8.75 49.86
CA LYS A 55 -14.19 8.43 51.27
C LYS A 55 -12.70 8.55 51.66
N THR A 56 -11.80 8.40 50.71
CA THR A 56 -10.35 8.58 50.91
C THR A 56 -9.87 10.03 50.69
N GLY A 57 -10.77 11.00 50.53
CA GLY A 57 -10.42 12.43 50.41
C GLY A 57 -10.06 12.91 49.01
N HIS A 58 -10.16 12.04 48.00
CA HIS A 58 -9.79 12.37 46.62
C HIS A 58 -10.99 12.90 45.82
N PRO A 59 -10.81 13.90 44.91
CA PRO A 59 -11.88 14.41 44.07
C PRO A 59 -12.41 13.34 43.10
N VAL A 60 -13.72 13.29 42.92
CA VAL A 60 -14.43 12.43 41.96
C VAL A 60 -15.36 13.29 41.14
N LEU A 61 -15.24 13.22 39.84
CA LEU A 61 -16.10 13.90 38.90
C LEU A 61 -17.38 13.11 38.66
N ILE A 62 -18.52 13.79 38.78
CA ILE A 62 -19.84 13.26 38.42
C ILE A 62 -20.25 13.97 37.13
N ALA A 63 -20.51 13.21 36.09
CA ALA A 63 -20.94 13.69 34.77
C ALA A 63 -22.34 13.13 34.49
N ASP A 64 -23.34 14.02 34.31
CA ASP A 64 -24.74 13.66 34.08
C ASP A 64 -25.27 12.63 35.11
N GLY A 65 -24.91 12.81 36.38
CA GLY A 65 -25.28 11.93 37.48
C GLY A 65 -24.46 10.63 37.60
N ILE A 66 -23.52 10.38 36.67
CA ILE A 66 -22.65 9.20 36.66
C ILE A 66 -21.30 9.54 37.27
N ALA A 67 -20.90 8.79 38.32
CA ALA A 67 -19.57 8.94 38.91
C ALA A 67 -18.53 8.33 37.96
N LEU A 68 -17.56 9.14 37.58
CA LEU A 68 -16.47 8.69 36.67
C LEU A 68 -15.42 7.84 37.39
N HIS A 69 -15.36 7.92 38.72
CA HIS A 69 -14.46 7.14 39.56
C HIS A 69 -15.18 6.59 40.79
N SER A 70 -14.52 5.66 41.46
CA SER A 70 -15.00 5.12 42.74
C SER A 70 -15.19 6.23 43.78
N LEU A 71 -16.40 6.31 44.37
CA LEU A 71 -16.68 7.19 45.49
C LEU A 71 -16.03 6.72 46.82
N ILE A 72 -15.40 5.54 46.82
CA ILE A 72 -14.68 5.00 47.98
C ILE A 72 -13.20 5.35 47.85
N ASP A 73 -12.54 4.80 46.85
CA ASP A 73 -11.10 5.00 46.62
C ASP A 73 -10.75 4.92 45.11
N PRO A 74 -10.58 6.05 44.41
CA PRO A 74 -10.27 6.09 42.99
C PRO A 74 -8.84 5.62 42.67
N ILE A 75 -7.92 5.70 43.63
CA ILE A 75 -6.53 5.24 43.41
C ILE A 75 -6.48 3.71 43.40
N THR A 76 -7.13 3.06 44.39
CA THR A 76 -7.21 1.61 44.44
C THR A 76 -7.99 1.05 43.21
N GLU A 77 -9.05 1.72 42.77
CA GLU A 77 -9.74 1.38 41.52
C GLU A 77 -8.78 1.38 40.33
N SER A 78 -8.00 2.44 40.18
CA SER A 78 -7.01 2.58 39.09
C SER A 78 -5.93 1.51 39.13
N LYS A 79 -5.42 1.18 40.32
CA LYS A 79 -4.43 0.09 40.51
C LYS A 79 -4.99 -1.26 40.10
N ARG A 80 -6.25 -1.56 40.47
CA ARG A 80 -6.92 -2.81 40.09
C ARG A 80 -7.14 -2.91 38.58
N LEU A 81 -7.46 -1.79 37.90
CA LEU A 81 -7.62 -1.77 36.46
C LEU A 81 -6.31 -2.11 35.71
N LEU A 82 -5.17 -1.77 36.29
CA LEU A 82 -3.84 -2.07 35.74
C LEU A 82 -3.25 -3.38 36.25
N GLU A 83 -3.90 -4.05 37.21
CA GLU A 83 -3.49 -5.32 37.76
C GLU A 83 -3.52 -6.41 36.66
N GLY A 84 -2.48 -7.20 36.53
CA GLY A 84 -2.35 -8.18 35.45
C GLY A 84 -1.82 -7.64 34.11
N LEU A 85 -1.78 -6.31 33.93
CA LEU A 85 -1.14 -5.70 32.75
C LEU A 85 0.37 -5.43 32.98
N LYS A 86 0.85 -5.65 34.22
CA LYS A 86 2.24 -5.47 34.59
C LYS A 86 3.11 -6.56 33.97
N LYS A 87 4.02 -6.16 33.09
CA LYS A 87 5.17 -6.95 32.65
C LYS A 87 6.37 -6.01 32.66
N GLU A 88 7.29 -6.22 33.58
CA GLU A 88 8.41 -5.31 33.82
C GLU A 88 9.46 -5.33 32.71
N ASP A 89 9.46 -6.38 31.89
CA ASP A 89 10.50 -6.66 30.92
C ASP A 89 10.19 -6.30 29.46
N GLU A 90 9.01 -5.71 29.18
CA GLU A 90 8.58 -5.45 27.81
C GLU A 90 8.03 -4.03 27.68
N GLU A 91 8.50 -3.26 26.71
CA GLU A 91 7.91 -1.98 26.37
C GLU A 91 6.50 -2.16 25.84
N ARG A 92 5.55 -1.33 26.30
CA ARG A 92 4.12 -1.44 25.97
C ARG A 92 3.48 -0.09 25.81
N VAL A 93 2.39 -0.09 25.07
CA VAL A 93 1.48 1.04 24.95
C VAL A 93 0.18 0.72 25.67
N PHE A 94 -0.21 1.59 26.60
CA PHE A 94 -1.53 1.57 27.21
C PHE A 94 -2.39 2.61 26.51
N LEU A 95 -3.41 2.14 25.79
CA LEU A 95 -4.37 2.99 25.09
C LEU A 95 -5.66 3.10 25.93
N PHE A 96 -5.87 4.27 26.52
CA PHE A 96 -6.99 4.55 27.40
C PHE A 96 -8.14 5.18 26.63
N PHE A 97 -9.33 4.61 26.75
CA PHE A 97 -10.59 5.19 26.27
C PHE A 97 -11.30 5.89 27.43
N GLY A 98 -11.00 7.19 27.55
CA GLY A 98 -11.29 7.99 28.73
C GLY A 98 -10.37 7.66 29.91
N ALA A 99 -10.25 8.59 30.83
CA ALA A 99 -9.53 8.39 32.08
C ALA A 99 -10.15 9.19 33.26
N GLY A 100 -11.31 9.80 33.05
CA GLY A 100 -11.92 10.68 34.04
C GLY A 100 -10.94 11.78 34.48
N ILE A 101 -10.65 11.89 35.78
CA ILE A 101 -9.69 12.85 36.33
C ILE A 101 -8.22 12.45 36.02
N GLY A 102 -7.96 11.21 35.58
CA GLY A 102 -6.62 10.78 35.20
C GLY A 102 -5.88 9.93 36.24
N TYR A 103 -6.51 9.43 37.30
CA TYR A 103 -5.87 8.57 38.29
C TYR A 103 -5.21 7.32 37.65
N VAL A 104 -5.87 6.70 36.66
CA VAL A 104 -5.34 5.54 35.96
C VAL A 104 -4.12 5.89 35.10
N ILE A 105 -4.08 7.11 34.56
CA ILE A 105 -2.92 7.60 33.81
C ILE A 105 -1.71 7.75 34.77
N GLN A 106 -1.94 8.41 35.92
CA GLN A 106 -0.89 8.58 36.97
C GLN A 106 -0.35 7.23 37.43
N GLU A 107 -1.20 6.25 37.71
CA GLU A 107 -0.77 4.91 38.13
C GLU A 107 -0.02 4.18 37.00
N SER A 108 -0.42 4.36 35.74
CA SER A 108 0.24 3.74 34.59
C SER A 108 1.64 4.29 34.32
N LEU A 109 1.84 5.60 34.53
CA LEU A 109 3.13 6.28 34.29
C LEU A 109 4.18 5.95 35.36
N LYS A 110 3.82 5.31 36.46
CA LYS A 110 4.76 4.73 37.43
C LYS A 110 5.56 3.56 36.84
N PHE A 111 5.04 2.90 35.78
CA PHE A 111 5.76 1.85 35.08
C PHE A 111 6.72 2.49 34.07
N LYS A 112 8.05 2.28 34.23
CA LYS A 112 9.09 2.90 33.40
C LYS A 112 9.02 2.51 31.92
N ASN A 113 8.47 1.34 31.61
CA ASN A 113 8.36 0.73 30.28
C ASN A 113 7.00 0.93 29.62
N VAL A 114 6.17 1.84 30.13
CA VAL A 114 4.84 2.13 29.57
C VAL A 114 4.82 3.52 28.94
N THR A 115 4.30 3.58 27.72
CA THR A 115 3.80 4.80 27.08
C THR A 115 2.28 4.81 27.15
N ALA A 116 1.70 5.84 27.74
CA ALA A 116 0.28 6.02 27.85
C ALA A 116 -0.24 6.87 26.67
N VAL A 117 -1.28 6.42 25.99
CA VAL A 117 -2.04 7.20 25.01
C VAL A 117 -3.45 7.37 25.56
N TRP A 118 -3.84 8.58 25.84
CA TRP A 118 -5.14 8.91 26.42
C TRP A 118 -6.06 9.52 25.37
N MET A 119 -7.14 8.84 25.03
CA MET A 119 -8.20 9.33 24.16
C MET A 119 -9.34 9.86 25.01
N GLU A 120 -9.70 11.13 24.81
CA GLU A 120 -10.76 11.78 25.56
C GLU A 120 -11.80 12.40 24.61
N VAL A 121 -13.09 12.32 25.02
CA VAL A 121 -14.20 12.88 24.24
C VAL A 121 -14.66 14.23 24.77
N SER A 122 -14.31 14.58 26.02
CA SER A 122 -14.71 15.84 26.65
C SER A 122 -13.51 16.72 26.95
N PRO A 123 -13.44 17.89 26.32
CA PRO A 123 -12.40 18.89 26.63
C PRO A 123 -12.49 19.39 28.06
N GLU A 124 -13.69 19.43 28.66
CA GLU A 124 -13.90 19.89 30.05
C GLU A 124 -13.28 18.92 31.05
N ILE A 125 -13.51 17.59 30.85
CA ILE A 125 -12.91 16.55 31.70
C ILE A 125 -11.39 16.60 31.59
N LEU A 126 -10.87 16.72 30.37
CA LEU A 126 -9.42 16.80 30.14
C LEU A 126 -8.80 18.04 30.82
N ARG A 127 -9.43 19.22 30.71
CA ARG A 127 -8.95 20.44 31.38
C ARG A 127 -8.93 20.27 32.89
N TYR A 128 -9.98 19.70 33.45
CA TYR A 128 -10.06 19.46 34.88
C TYR A 128 -8.97 18.49 35.34
N ALA A 129 -8.75 17.40 34.62
CA ALA A 129 -7.69 16.43 34.92
C ALA A 129 -6.29 17.09 34.89
N LEU A 130 -6.01 17.91 33.86
CA LEU A 130 -4.74 18.64 33.73
C LEU A 130 -4.57 19.74 34.78
N SER A 131 -5.65 20.21 35.43
CA SER A 131 -5.56 21.14 36.55
C SER A 131 -5.23 20.47 37.88
N ILE A 132 -5.46 19.17 38.00
CA ILE A 132 -5.21 18.38 39.22
C ILE A 132 -3.83 17.72 39.20
N PHE A 133 -3.41 17.21 38.03
CA PHE A 133 -2.16 16.50 37.87
C PHE A 133 -1.26 17.22 36.90
N ASP A 134 0.02 17.37 37.27
CA ASP A 134 1.06 17.82 36.35
C ASP A 134 1.61 16.64 35.57
N TYR A 135 1.44 16.72 34.24
CA TYR A 135 1.92 15.74 33.27
C TYR A 135 3.05 16.27 32.38
N SER A 136 3.60 17.45 32.65
CA SER A 136 4.54 18.17 31.76
C SER A 136 5.73 17.28 31.37
N ASP A 137 6.42 16.66 32.33
CA ASP A 137 7.59 15.80 32.07
C ASP A 137 7.24 14.57 31.20
N PHE A 138 6.03 14.03 31.38
CA PHE A 138 5.58 12.87 30.62
C PHE A 138 5.16 13.23 29.19
N LEU A 139 4.62 14.41 28.99
CA LEU A 139 4.30 14.96 27.67
C LEU A 139 5.58 15.30 26.91
N GLU A 140 6.53 15.99 27.53
CA GLU A 140 7.82 16.33 26.92
C GLU A 140 8.65 15.08 26.56
N SER A 141 8.68 14.10 27.43
CA SER A 141 9.37 12.82 27.17
C SER A 141 8.63 11.92 26.16
N GLY A 142 7.41 12.27 25.76
CA GLY A 142 6.56 11.47 24.87
C GLY A 142 6.01 10.19 25.50
N ARG A 143 6.16 10.02 26.84
CA ARG A 143 5.59 8.90 27.61
C ARG A 143 4.08 9.03 27.84
N LEU A 144 3.54 10.24 27.76
CA LEU A 144 2.11 10.50 27.70
C LEU A 144 1.79 11.20 26.38
N ARG A 145 0.76 10.72 25.69
CA ARG A 145 0.20 11.33 24.48
C ARG A 145 -1.30 11.46 24.66
N ILE A 146 -1.87 12.61 24.31
CA ILE A 146 -3.28 12.91 24.54
C ILE A 146 -3.94 13.18 23.18
N LEU A 147 -5.07 12.55 22.93
CA LEU A 147 -5.92 12.75 21.77
C LEU A 147 -7.31 13.17 22.23
N LEU A 148 -7.80 14.30 21.72
CA LEU A 148 -9.12 14.83 22.01
C LEU A 148 -10.03 14.68 20.79
N SER A 149 -11.22 14.12 20.99
CA SER A 149 -12.23 13.95 19.94
C SER A 149 -12.68 15.32 19.37
N PRO A 150 -12.93 15.43 18.03
CA PRO A 150 -12.89 14.38 17.02
C PRO A 150 -11.48 13.95 16.66
N ILE A 151 -11.24 12.61 16.57
CA ILE A 151 -9.93 12.03 16.27
C ILE A 151 -9.96 11.50 14.84
N LEU A 152 -9.06 11.99 14.00
CA LEU A 152 -8.86 11.55 12.63
C LEU A 152 -7.79 10.45 12.56
N GLU A 153 -7.74 9.72 11.45
CA GLU A 153 -6.74 8.68 11.21
C GLU A 153 -5.30 9.25 11.25
N GLU A 154 -5.11 10.49 10.80
CA GLU A 154 -3.83 11.21 10.84
C GLU A 154 -3.35 11.50 12.26
N ASP A 155 -4.27 11.80 13.18
CA ASP A 155 -3.95 12.01 14.59
C ASP A 155 -3.43 10.72 15.22
N LEU A 156 -4.00 9.56 14.83
CA LEU A 156 -3.52 8.24 15.25
C LEU A 156 -2.11 7.97 14.70
N TYR A 157 -1.84 8.26 13.42
CA TYR A 157 -0.49 8.12 12.86
C TYR A 157 0.53 8.95 13.64
N SER A 158 0.18 10.19 13.96
CA SER A 158 1.02 11.10 14.75
C SER A 158 1.23 10.57 16.17
N ALA A 159 0.14 10.20 16.85
CA ALA A 159 0.16 9.73 18.23
C ALA A 159 0.89 8.40 18.42
N PHE A 160 0.88 7.51 17.43
CA PHE A 160 1.54 6.20 17.50
C PHE A 160 2.91 6.15 16.82
N ARG A 161 3.40 7.26 16.34
CA ARG A 161 4.72 7.33 15.70
C ARG A 161 5.82 6.91 16.67
N GLY A 162 6.63 5.92 16.26
CA GLY A 162 7.75 5.38 17.04
C GLY A 162 7.37 4.38 18.14
N ILE A 163 6.09 4.16 18.41
CA ILE A 163 5.61 3.23 19.45
C ILE A 163 4.61 2.18 18.92
N SER A 164 4.25 2.27 17.67
CA SER A 164 3.22 1.41 17.08
C SER A 164 3.64 -0.04 16.86
N GLY A 165 4.92 -0.37 17.03
CA GLY A 165 5.44 -1.74 17.04
C GLY A 165 5.42 -2.41 18.41
N PHE A 166 5.09 -1.68 19.49
CA PHE A 166 5.01 -2.23 20.82
C PHE A 166 3.65 -2.90 21.06
N PRO A 167 3.58 -3.91 21.95
CA PRO A 167 2.31 -4.49 22.37
C PRO A 167 1.37 -3.44 22.94
N ILE A 168 0.14 -3.38 22.43
CA ILE A 168 -0.87 -2.40 22.82
C ILE A 168 -1.93 -3.07 23.68
N SER A 169 -2.22 -2.47 24.84
CA SER A 169 -3.34 -2.85 25.69
C SER A 169 -4.43 -1.80 25.61
N PHE A 170 -5.61 -2.20 25.14
CA PHE A 170 -6.81 -1.37 25.10
C PHE A 170 -7.45 -1.33 26.48
N ILE A 171 -7.50 -0.17 27.10
CA ILE A 171 -7.98 0.00 28.49
C ILE A 171 -9.19 0.93 28.51
N PRO A 172 -10.42 0.40 28.50
CA PRO A 172 -11.63 1.19 28.66
C PRO A 172 -11.77 1.65 30.12
N HIS A 173 -11.82 2.96 30.35
CA HIS A 173 -12.12 3.51 31.66
C HIS A 173 -13.61 3.35 31.97
N ARG A 174 -13.95 2.60 33.01
CA ARG A 174 -15.33 2.17 33.27
C ARG A 174 -16.31 3.34 33.39
N GLY A 175 -16.01 4.35 34.21
CA GLY A 175 -16.87 5.50 34.41
C GLY A 175 -17.10 6.30 33.14
N SER A 176 -16.02 6.64 32.42
CA SER A 176 -16.09 7.37 31.15
C SER A 176 -16.90 6.61 30.10
N ASN A 177 -16.64 5.31 29.96
CA ASN A 177 -17.36 4.47 28.99
C ASN A 177 -18.83 4.23 29.35
N HIS A 178 -19.17 4.27 30.64
CA HIS A 178 -20.57 4.24 31.06
C HIS A 178 -21.29 5.55 30.74
N TRP A 179 -20.61 6.67 30.93
CA TRP A 179 -21.16 8.00 30.68
C TRP A 179 -21.43 8.28 29.19
N LYS A 180 -20.44 8.09 28.32
CA LYS A 180 -20.57 8.32 26.86
C LYS A 180 -20.22 7.07 26.05
N LYS A 181 -21.00 6.01 26.26
CA LYS A 181 -20.75 4.69 25.68
C LYS A 181 -20.49 4.73 24.17
N ASN A 182 -21.41 5.33 23.42
CA ASN A 182 -21.32 5.34 21.95
C ASN A 182 -20.05 6.05 21.44
N SER A 183 -19.68 7.18 22.04
CA SER A 183 -18.49 7.95 21.63
C SER A 183 -17.21 7.17 21.90
N TYR A 184 -17.09 6.48 23.04
CA TYR A 184 -15.90 5.68 23.35
C TYR A 184 -15.86 4.36 22.57
N GLU A 185 -17.01 3.76 22.24
CA GLU A 185 -17.09 2.61 21.33
C GLU A 185 -16.64 2.99 19.91
N GLU A 186 -17.01 4.19 19.43
CA GLU A 186 -16.55 4.73 18.16
C GLU A 186 -15.03 4.94 18.14
N LEU A 187 -14.47 5.58 19.19
CA LEU A 187 -13.01 5.74 19.31
C LEU A 187 -12.28 4.39 19.33
N ARG A 188 -12.85 3.41 20.02
CA ARG A 188 -12.31 2.05 20.04
C ARG A 188 -12.34 1.42 18.66
N PHE A 189 -13.45 1.54 17.94
CA PHE A 189 -13.59 1.00 16.58
C PHE A 189 -12.59 1.63 15.61
N ILE A 190 -12.44 2.96 15.64
CA ILE A 190 -11.48 3.68 14.81
C ILE A 190 -10.05 3.20 15.13
N SER A 191 -9.71 3.04 16.40
CA SER A 191 -8.38 2.58 16.84
C SER A 191 -8.12 1.14 16.41
N GLU A 192 -9.05 0.22 16.64
CA GLU A 192 -8.92 -1.18 16.21
C GLU A 192 -8.76 -1.29 14.70
N SER A 193 -9.53 -0.51 13.93
CA SER A 193 -9.43 -0.44 12.47
C SER A 193 -8.07 0.09 12.01
N PHE A 194 -7.57 1.14 12.66
CA PHE A 194 -6.26 1.72 12.37
C PHE A 194 -5.12 0.70 12.56
N PHE A 195 -5.06 0.03 13.70
CA PHE A 195 -4.00 -0.95 13.97
C PHE A 195 -4.08 -2.14 13.03
N HIS A 196 -5.28 -2.61 12.73
CA HIS A 196 -5.47 -3.71 11.80
C HIS A 196 -5.00 -3.36 10.38
N LYS A 197 -5.39 -2.19 9.87
CA LYS A 197 -4.91 -1.69 8.56
C LYS A 197 -3.37 -1.62 8.54
N LYS A 198 -2.78 -1.08 9.61
CA LYS A 198 -1.33 -0.94 9.73
C LYS A 198 -0.62 -2.29 9.69
N ASP A 199 -1.09 -3.28 10.44
CA ASP A 199 -0.50 -4.62 10.48
C ASP A 199 -0.58 -5.33 9.12
N VAL A 200 -1.71 -5.21 8.43
CA VAL A 200 -1.89 -5.75 7.07
C VAL A 200 -0.90 -5.10 6.10
N ASN A 201 -0.77 -3.79 6.14
CA ASN A 201 0.13 -3.04 5.27
C ASN A 201 1.60 -3.42 5.52
N ILE A 202 2.03 -3.48 6.78
CA ILE A 202 3.40 -3.84 7.14
C ILE A 202 3.71 -5.28 6.74
N SER A 203 2.81 -6.23 7.01
CA SER A 203 2.96 -7.62 6.59
C SER A 203 3.10 -7.73 5.07
N THR A 204 2.35 -6.93 4.33
CA THR A 204 2.42 -6.87 2.87
C THR A 204 3.76 -6.30 2.41
N LEU A 205 4.18 -5.17 2.95
CA LEU A 205 5.46 -4.54 2.60
C LEU A 205 6.64 -5.47 2.87
N THR A 206 6.73 -6.02 4.08
CA THR A 206 7.85 -6.89 4.46
C THR A 206 7.91 -8.18 3.64
N ARG A 207 6.75 -8.71 3.23
CA ARG A 207 6.66 -9.89 2.37
C ARG A 207 7.07 -9.62 0.94
N PHE A 208 6.67 -8.47 0.39
CA PHE A 208 6.78 -8.20 -1.04
C PHE A 208 7.92 -7.28 -1.43
N GLU A 209 8.60 -6.59 -0.51
CA GLU A 209 9.67 -5.63 -0.80
C GLU A 209 10.72 -6.15 -1.82
N LYS A 210 11.26 -7.35 -1.57
CA LYS A 210 12.26 -7.99 -2.45
C LYS A 210 11.64 -8.58 -3.72
N ILE A 211 10.36 -8.96 -3.67
CA ILE A 211 9.63 -9.52 -4.80
C ILE A 211 9.33 -8.42 -5.80
N TRP A 212 8.82 -7.27 -5.36
CA TRP A 212 8.58 -6.10 -6.22
C TRP A 212 9.84 -5.64 -6.95
N THR A 213 10.94 -5.48 -6.21
CA THR A 213 12.24 -5.14 -6.79
C THR A 213 12.65 -6.12 -7.89
N ARG A 214 12.58 -7.43 -7.59
CA ARG A 214 12.91 -8.47 -8.56
C ARG A 214 12.03 -8.40 -9.79
N ASN A 215 10.72 -8.31 -9.60
CA ASN A 215 9.76 -8.28 -10.67
C ASN A 215 9.98 -7.06 -11.56
N PHE A 216 10.06 -5.87 -10.98
CA PHE A 216 10.24 -4.62 -11.72
C PHE A 216 11.47 -4.70 -12.62
N ILE A 217 12.65 -4.95 -12.05
CA ILE A 217 13.90 -5.02 -12.81
C ILE A 217 13.84 -6.13 -13.88
N SER A 218 13.22 -7.27 -13.56
CA SER A 218 13.08 -8.39 -14.50
C SER A 218 12.07 -8.13 -15.61
N ASN A 219 11.08 -7.24 -15.41
CA ASN A 219 10.08 -6.88 -16.40
C ASN A 219 10.56 -5.84 -17.41
N LEU A 220 11.58 -5.05 -17.09
CA LEU A 220 12.07 -3.95 -17.96
C LEU A 220 12.21 -4.34 -19.44
N PRO A 221 12.77 -5.53 -19.80
CA PRO A 221 12.88 -5.90 -21.21
C PRO A 221 11.52 -6.06 -21.91
N GLN A 222 10.49 -6.57 -21.22
CA GLN A 222 9.16 -6.76 -21.79
C GLN A 222 8.38 -5.45 -21.84
N LEU A 223 8.57 -4.56 -20.84
CA LEU A 223 7.91 -3.25 -20.82
C LEU A 223 8.29 -2.37 -22.03
N THR A 224 9.48 -2.59 -22.63
CA THR A 224 9.85 -1.91 -23.88
C THR A 224 9.00 -2.31 -25.09
N LEU A 225 8.23 -3.39 -24.98
CA LEU A 225 7.32 -3.90 -26.00
C LEU A 225 5.85 -3.56 -25.72
N MET A 226 5.59 -2.89 -24.60
CA MET A 226 4.23 -2.56 -24.13
C MET A 226 4.00 -1.05 -24.20
N GLU A 227 2.72 -0.67 -24.22
CA GLU A 227 2.30 0.73 -24.26
C GLU A 227 2.02 1.30 -22.87
N PRO A 228 2.28 2.59 -22.63
CA PRO A 228 1.74 3.28 -21.47
C PRO A 228 0.22 3.21 -21.41
N ILE A 229 -0.34 2.94 -20.23
CA ILE A 229 -1.80 2.83 -20.04
C ILE A 229 -2.52 4.15 -20.40
N ARG A 230 -1.81 5.28 -20.37
CA ARG A 230 -2.31 6.60 -20.74
C ARG A 230 -2.91 6.61 -22.15
N SER A 231 -2.41 5.77 -23.06
CA SER A 231 -2.94 5.65 -24.44
C SER A 231 -4.39 5.14 -24.49
N LEU A 232 -4.88 4.55 -23.40
CA LEU A 232 -6.29 4.15 -23.26
C LEU A 232 -7.17 5.24 -22.66
N PHE A 233 -6.60 6.33 -22.12
CA PHE A 233 -7.40 7.35 -21.42
C PHE A 233 -8.28 8.11 -22.42
N GLY A 234 -9.55 8.24 -22.06
CA GLY A 234 -10.54 8.94 -22.88
C GLY A 234 -11.03 8.19 -24.14
N ILE A 235 -10.57 6.98 -24.42
CA ILE A 235 -10.89 6.21 -25.64
C ILE A 235 -12.40 5.94 -25.78
N CYS A 236 -13.13 5.82 -24.67
CA CYS A 236 -14.59 5.59 -24.67
C CYS A 236 -15.41 6.87 -24.90
N GLN A 237 -14.83 8.07 -24.81
CA GLN A 237 -15.46 9.38 -25.11
C GLN A 237 -16.82 9.62 -24.42
N GLY A 238 -17.11 8.97 -23.30
CA GLY A 238 -18.43 9.03 -22.65
C GLY A 238 -19.55 8.34 -23.40
N LYS A 239 -19.26 7.53 -24.43
CA LYS A 239 -20.26 6.91 -25.32
C LYS A 239 -20.38 5.40 -25.18
N ALA A 240 -19.36 4.72 -24.68
CA ALA A 240 -19.36 3.28 -24.48
C ALA A 240 -19.39 2.92 -23.00
N ASP A 241 -20.15 1.89 -22.66
CA ASP A 241 -20.16 1.30 -21.31
C ASP A 241 -19.01 0.34 -21.14
N VAL A 242 -18.43 0.32 -19.94
CA VAL A 242 -17.34 -0.59 -19.61
C VAL A 242 -17.78 -1.54 -18.50
N LEU A 243 -17.73 -2.84 -18.76
CA LEU A 243 -17.99 -3.90 -17.80
C LEU A 243 -16.69 -4.34 -17.12
N VAL A 244 -16.65 -4.26 -15.79
CA VAL A 244 -15.53 -4.73 -14.97
C VAL A 244 -15.91 -6.05 -14.32
N CYS A 245 -15.24 -7.13 -14.73
CA CYS A 245 -15.47 -8.48 -14.23
C CYS A 245 -14.47 -8.85 -13.13
N GLY A 246 -14.97 -8.96 -11.88
CA GLY A 246 -14.29 -9.61 -10.77
C GLY A 246 -14.50 -11.13 -10.78
N ALA A 247 -13.78 -11.83 -9.90
CA ALA A 247 -13.86 -13.28 -9.77
C ALA A 247 -14.70 -13.77 -8.58
N GLY A 248 -15.63 -12.96 -8.09
CA GLY A 248 -16.53 -13.33 -7.01
C GLY A 248 -17.40 -14.53 -7.36
N PRO A 249 -17.85 -15.33 -6.36
CA PRO A 249 -18.65 -16.53 -6.59
C PRO A 249 -19.89 -16.32 -7.45
N SER A 250 -20.51 -15.14 -7.42
CA SER A 250 -21.72 -14.82 -8.20
C SER A 250 -21.46 -14.61 -9.69
N LEU A 251 -20.23 -14.46 -10.14
CA LEU A 251 -19.89 -14.27 -11.55
C LEU A 251 -20.50 -15.36 -12.43
N ILE A 252 -20.54 -16.61 -11.96
CA ILE A 252 -21.08 -17.74 -12.71
C ILE A 252 -22.55 -17.56 -13.07
N LEU A 253 -23.31 -16.81 -12.26
CA LEU A 253 -24.73 -16.52 -12.49
C LEU A 253 -24.95 -15.49 -13.60
N SER A 254 -23.91 -14.72 -13.94
CA SER A 254 -23.98 -13.63 -14.92
C SER A 254 -23.32 -14.00 -16.27
N LEU A 255 -22.69 -15.18 -16.39
CA LEU A 255 -21.93 -15.54 -17.59
C LEU A 255 -22.80 -15.57 -18.87
N ASN A 256 -24.04 -16.08 -18.79
CA ASN A 256 -24.96 -16.09 -19.93
C ASN A 256 -25.32 -14.66 -20.38
N ASP A 257 -25.60 -13.79 -19.45
CA ASP A 257 -25.95 -12.40 -19.74
C ASP A 257 -24.75 -11.68 -20.39
N ILE A 258 -23.55 -11.84 -19.81
CA ILE A 258 -22.31 -11.28 -20.37
C ILE A 258 -22.07 -11.81 -21.79
N LYS A 259 -22.24 -13.11 -22.03
CA LYS A 259 -22.04 -13.71 -23.35
C LYS A 259 -23.03 -13.16 -24.37
N THR A 260 -24.29 -13.04 -24.01
CA THR A 260 -25.35 -12.53 -24.86
C THR A 260 -25.09 -11.08 -25.29
N TYR A 261 -24.70 -10.24 -24.33
CA TYR A 261 -24.51 -8.81 -24.56
C TYR A 261 -23.03 -8.40 -24.74
N ARG A 262 -22.14 -9.37 -24.97
CA ARG A 262 -20.70 -9.13 -25.13
C ARG A 262 -20.36 -8.03 -26.16
N LYS A 263 -21.14 -7.94 -27.22
CA LYS A 263 -20.91 -6.96 -28.30
C LYS A 263 -21.20 -5.53 -27.88
N ASN A 264 -22.07 -5.34 -26.90
CA ASN A 264 -22.52 -4.01 -26.46
C ASN A 264 -21.54 -3.27 -25.55
N LEU A 265 -20.53 -3.96 -25.01
CA LEU A 265 -19.72 -3.49 -23.89
C LEU A 265 -18.23 -3.64 -24.17
N ILE A 266 -17.42 -2.74 -23.64
CA ILE A 266 -15.99 -2.99 -23.46
C ILE A 266 -15.83 -3.79 -22.16
N LEU A 267 -15.09 -4.88 -22.20
CA LEU A 267 -14.96 -5.83 -21.09
C LEU A 267 -13.52 -5.83 -20.53
N ILE A 268 -13.38 -5.42 -19.28
CA ILE A 268 -12.15 -5.52 -18.52
C ILE A 268 -12.31 -6.66 -17.50
N ALA A 269 -11.52 -7.71 -17.62
CA ALA A 269 -11.48 -8.80 -16.66
C ALA A 269 -10.31 -8.60 -15.67
N VAL A 270 -10.49 -8.97 -14.41
CA VAL A 270 -9.35 -9.23 -13.55
C VAL A 270 -8.73 -10.58 -13.94
N ASP A 271 -7.42 -10.74 -13.70
CA ASP A 271 -6.68 -11.96 -14.03
C ASP A 271 -7.32 -13.24 -13.46
N THR A 272 -7.83 -13.19 -12.23
CA THR A 272 -8.51 -14.30 -11.56
C THR A 272 -9.83 -14.71 -12.23
N ALA A 273 -10.48 -13.81 -12.97
CA ALA A 273 -11.72 -14.08 -13.71
C ALA A 273 -11.47 -14.56 -15.14
N LEU A 274 -10.26 -14.33 -15.68
CA LEU A 274 -9.95 -14.55 -17.10
C LEU A 274 -10.30 -15.96 -17.57
N MET A 275 -9.82 -17.00 -16.88
CA MET A 275 -10.05 -18.38 -17.30
C MET A 275 -11.51 -18.83 -17.15
N VAL A 276 -12.25 -18.25 -16.22
CA VAL A 276 -13.69 -18.50 -16.07
C VAL A 276 -14.45 -17.98 -17.31
N LEU A 277 -14.17 -16.74 -17.70
CA LEU A 277 -14.75 -16.12 -18.89
C LEU A 277 -14.37 -16.87 -20.16
N TRP A 278 -13.07 -17.18 -20.32
CA TRP A 278 -12.53 -17.88 -21.48
C TRP A 278 -13.14 -19.27 -21.67
N ASN A 279 -13.22 -20.06 -20.62
CA ASN A 279 -13.80 -21.40 -20.66
C ASN A 279 -15.31 -21.39 -20.99
N PHE A 280 -15.97 -20.27 -20.72
CA PHE A 280 -17.38 -20.06 -21.09
C PHE A 280 -17.56 -19.47 -22.51
N GLY A 281 -16.47 -19.24 -23.23
CA GLY A 281 -16.45 -18.67 -24.57
C GLY A 281 -16.67 -17.15 -24.60
N ILE A 282 -16.23 -16.46 -23.55
CA ILE A 282 -16.23 -15.01 -23.42
C ILE A 282 -14.79 -14.52 -23.45
N ASP A 283 -14.42 -13.79 -24.49
CA ASP A 283 -13.09 -13.19 -24.64
C ASP A 283 -13.14 -11.72 -24.20
N PRO A 284 -12.45 -11.30 -23.11
CA PRO A 284 -12.43 -9.90 -22.71
C PRO A 284 -11.58 -9.03 -23.65
N ASP A 285 -11.75 -7.71 -23.62
CA ASP A 285 -10.93 -6.77 -24.38
C ASP A 285 -9.59 -6.51 -23.66
N LEU A 286 -9.67 -6.37 -22.34
CA LEU A 286 -8.51 -6.15 -21.47
C LEU A 286 -8.52 -7.13 -20.29
N VAL A 287 -7.33 -7.54 -19.86
CA VAL A 287 -7.13 -8.27 -18.59
C VAL A 287 -6.17 -7.50 -17.70
N PHE A 288 -6.61 -7.18 -16.48
CA PHE A 288 -5.81 -6.44 -15.52
C PHE A 288 -5.09 -7.38 -14.57
N SER A 289 -3.76 -7.20 -14.39
CA SER A 289 -2.93 -8.04 -13.52
C SER A 289 -1.92 -7.20 -12.74
N VAL A 290 -1.98 -7.27 -11.40
CA VAL A 290 -1.10 -6.48 -10.49
C VAL A 290 -0.41 -7.32 -9.40
N ASP A 291 -0.72 -8.60 -9.25
CA ASP A 291 -0.19 -9.39 -8.15
C ASP A 291 1.29 -9.77 -8.39
N PRO A 292 2.20 -9.49 -7.43
CA PRO A 292 3.62 -9.78 -7.55
C PRO A 292 3.97 -11.27 -7.40
N GLN A 293 3.04 -12.11 -6.96
CA GLN A 293 3.29 -13.52 -6.66
C GLN A 293 3.35 -14.37 -7.93
N VAL A 294 4.24 -15.38 -7.95
CA VAL A 294 4.35 -16.34 -9.05
C VAL A 294 3.04 -17.08 -9.31
N LEU A 295 2.25 -17.30 -8.25
CA LEU A 295 0.95 -17.97 -8.37
C LEU A 295 0.02 -17.25 -9.37
N ASN A 296 0.16 -15.93 -9.49
CA ASN A 296 -0.65 -15.12 -10.41
C ASN A 296 -0.48 -15.54 -11.88
N THR A 297 0.67 -16.07 -12.24
CA THR A 297 0.93 -16.63 -13.59
C THR A 297 -0.07 -17.71 -13.95
N LYS A 298 -0.51 -18.51 -12.97
CA LYS A 298 -1.48 -19.58 -13.14
C LYS A 298 -2.84 -19.11 -13.66
N TYR A 299 -3.22 -17.85 -13.35
CA TYR A 299 -4.49 -17.28 -13.82
C TYR A 299 -4.49 -16.97 -15.31
N LEU A 300 -3.30 -16.85 -15.89
CA LEU A 300 -3.09 -16.53 -17.30
C LEU A 300 -2.68 -17.75 -18.12
N GLU A 301 -2.27 -18.86 -17.48
CA GLU A 301 -1.87 -20.11 -18.15
C GLU A 301 -3.04 -20.70 -18.93
N GLY A 302 -2.78 -21.12 -20.15
CA GLY A 302 -3.79 -21.77 -21.02
C GLY A 302 -4.73 -20.78 -21.74
N TYR A 303 -4.70 -19.49 -21.40
CA TYR A 303 -5.47 -18.51 -22.16
C TYR A 303 -4.91 -18.35 -23.58
N ASN A 304 -5.81 -18.34 -24.57
CA ASN A 304 -5.48 -18.32 -26.00
C ASN A 304 -6.31 -17.31 -26.81
N GLY A 305 -7.00 -16.38 -26.11
CA GLY A 305 -7.83 -15.34 -26.72
C GLY A 305 -7.05 -14.11 -27.18
N ASN A 306 -7.76 -13.01 -27.40
CA ASN A 306 -7.23 -11.76 -27.94
C ASN A 306 -7.09 -10.64 -26.90
N ALA A 307 -7.49 -10.87 -25.65
CA ALA A 307 -7.39 -9.85 -24.60
C ALA A 307 -5.97 -9.30 -24.48
N LYS A 308 -5.85 -7.99 -24.35
CA LYS A 308 -4.57 -7.34 -24.07
C LYS A 308 -4.39 -7.19 -22.58
N ILE A 309 -3.17 -7.51 -22.09
CA ILE A 309 -2.87 -7.37 -20.68
C ILE A 309 -2.64 -5.92 -20.30
N VAL A 310 -3.21 -5.49 -19.17
CA VAL A 310 -2.84 -4.27 -18.46
C VAL A 310 -2.04 -4.70 -17.24
N PHE A 311 -0.79 -4.26 -17.16
CA PHE A 311 0.20 -4.86 -16.29
C PHE A 311 0.85 -3.81 -15.38
N ASP A 312 0.90 -4.09 -14.08
CA ASP A 312 1.74 -3.29 -13.18
C ASP A 312 3.20 -3.76 -13.27
N PRO A 313 4.17 -2.85 -13.44
CA PRO A 313 5.59 -3.21 -13.56
C PRO A 313 6.15 -4.07 -12.43
N THR A 314 5.54 -4.03 -11.24
CA THR A 314 5.93 -4.84 -10.07
C THR A 314 5.28 -6.21 -10.01
N SER A 315 4.33 -6.51 -10.93
CA SER A 315 3.63 -7.80 -11.02
C SER A 315 4.58 -8.93 -11.42
N SER A 316 4.13 -10.17 -11.24
CA SER A 316 4.94 -11.36 -11.50
C SER A 316 5.60 -11.33 -12.88
N TYR A 317 6.92 -11.31 -12.91
CA TYR A 317 7.68 -11.30 -14.18
C TYR A 317 7.50 -12.59 -15.00
N HIS A 318 6.96 -13.64 -14.41
CA HIS A 318 6.62 -14.86 -15.15
C HIS A 318 5.41 -14.67 -16.06
N SER A 319 4.47 -13.79 -15.71
CA SER A 319 3.24 -13.56 -16.48
C SER A 319 3.50 -13.10 -17.90
N LEU A 320 4.43 -12.16 -18.09
CA LEU A 320 4.82 -11.68 -19.43
C LEU A 320 5.72 -12.64 -20.21
N ARG A 321 6.13 -13.75 -19.60
CA ARG A 321 6.97 -14.79 -20.23
C ARG A 321 6.21 -16.05 -20.61
N LEU A 322 4.90 -16.07 -20.39
CA LEU A 322 4.06 -17.15 -20.87
C LEU A 322 4.14 -17.25 -22.41
N PRO A 323 4.25 -18.46 -22.97
CA PRO A 323 4.39 -18.62 -24.41
C PRO A 323 3.22 -17.98 -25.18
N GLY A 324 3.53 -17.08 -26.08
CA GLY A 324 2.69 -16.68 -27.20
C GLY A 324 1.80 -15.47 -27.06
N LYS A 325 1.27 -15.06 -25.87
CA LYS A 325 0.09 -14.19 -25.86
C LYS A 325 0.22 -12.80 -25.24
N PHE A 326 1.01 -12.62 -24.19
CA PHE A 326 1.08 -11.32 -23.50
C PHE A 326 2.36 -10.52 -23.81
N LYS A 327 2.87 -10.64 -25.04
CA LYS A 327 4.05 -9.88 -25.46
C LYS A 327 3.76 -8.39 -25.62
N ASN A 328 2.56 -8.07 -26.07
CA ASN A 328 2.07 -6.71 -26.30
C ASN A 328 0.90 -6.46 -25.35
N GLY A 329 0.78 -5.22 -24.89
CA GLY A 329 -0.28 -4.79 -23.96
C GLY A 329 0.06 -3.43 -23.40
N PHE A 330 -0.43 -3.15 -22.22
CA PHE A 330 -0.30 -1.86 -21.58
C PHE A 330 0.33 -2.00 -20.20
N PHE A 331 1.10 -1.00 -19.77
CA PHE A 331 1.62 -0.96 -18.41
C PHE A 331 1.25 0.33 -17.70
N THR A 332 1.05 0.23 -16.39
CA THR A 332 0.69 1.38 -15.54
C THR A 332 1.92 2.06 -14.98
N SER A 333 1.78 3.32 -14.56
CA SER A 333 2.69 3.88 -13.58
C SER A 333 2.60 3.08 -12.28
N SER A 334 3.67 3.07 -11.51
CA SER A 334 3.76 2.43 -10.20
C SER A 334 4.37 3.41 -9.20
N PRO A 335 3.93 3.43 -7.94
CA PRO A 335 4.57 4.23 -6.90
C PRO A 335 6.01 3.77 -6.58
N PHE A 336 6.46 2.68 -7.20
CA PHE A 336 7.78 2.12 -7.00
C PHE A 336 8.87 3.04 -7.59
N PRO A 337 9.86 3.55 -6.82
CA PRO A 337 10.81 4.56 -7.29
C PRO A 337 11.60 4.21 -8.55
N LEU A 338 11.82 2.92 -8.80
CA LEU A 338 12.49 2.47 -10.04
C LEU A 338 11.70 2.78 -11.32
N ILE A 339 10.42 3.16 -11.22
CA ILE A 339 9.62 3.59 -12.39
C ILE A 339 10.27 4.78 -13.12
N ARG A 340 11.08 5.58 -12.42
CA ARG A 340 11.83 6.70 -12.98
C ARG A 340 12.85 6.30 -14.06
N ILE A 341 13.23 5.01 -14.11
CA ILE A 341 14.04 4.47 -15.22
C ILE A 341 13.26 4.52 -16.54
N LEU A 342 11.92 4.36 -16.46
CA LEU A 342 11.04 4.41 -17.63
C LEU A 342 10.67 5.85 -18.00
N SER A 343 10.34 6.68 -17.01
CA SER A 343 9.86 8.04 -17.20
C SER A 343 10.26 8.94 -16.02
N SER A 344 10.61 10.20 -16.30
CA SER A 344 10.84 11.22 -15.26
C SER A 344 9.54 11.71 -14.62
N LYS A 345 8.41 11.62 -15.34
CA LYS A 345 7.06 11.98 -14.93
C LYS A 345 6.08 10.81 -15.15
N PRO A 346 6.21 9.74 -14.34
CA PRO A 346 5.50 8.49 -14.63
C PRO A 346 3.97 8.64 -14.67
N GLU A 347 3.39 9.45 -13.79
CA GLU A 347 1.95 9.65 -13.72
C GLU A 347 1.40 10.37 -14.96
N GLU A 348 2.16 11.33 -15.48
CA GLU A 348 1.80 12.09 -16.67
C GLU A 348 2.06 11.33 -17.96
N GLU A 349 3.20 10.65 -18.08
CA GLU A 349 3.66 10.04 -19.33
C GLU A 349 3.17 8.59 -19.47
N ILE A 350 3.18 7.80 -18.39
CA ILE A 350 2.73 6.41 -18.39
C ILE A 350 1.23 6.33 -18.07
N GLY A 351 0.78 7.14 -17.15
CA GLY A 351 -0.57 7.10 -16.60
C GLY A 351 -0.66 6.23 -15.35
N ALA A 352 -1.45 6.68 -14.39
CA ALA A 352 -1.71 5.99 -13.14
C ALA A 352 -3.19 5.61 -13.03
N VAL A 353 -3.49 4.54 -12.31
CA VAL A 353 -4.82 4.16 -11.85
C VAL A 353 -4.85 4.12 -10.33
N ASP A 354 -6.02 4.34 -9.74
CA ASP A 354 -6.16 4.39 -8.29
C ASP A 354 -6.07 2.98 -7.70
N PHE A 355 -5.41 2.88 -6.55
CA PHE A 355 -5.22 1.62 -5.85
C PHE A 355 -6.18 1.51 -4.66
N GLY A 356 -7.16 0.60 -4.74
CA GLY A 356 -8.08 0.32 -3.63
C GLY A 356 -7.78 -1.01 -2.91
N GLY A 357 -6.62 -1.59 -3.16
CA GLY A 357 -6.18 -2.85 -2.54
C GLY A 357 -6.66 -4.13 -3.22
N SER A 358 -7.47 -4.02 -4.29
CA SER A 358 -7.94 -5.14 -5.12
C SER A 358 -7.69 -4.84 -6.59
N VAL A 359 -7.37 -5.86 -7.40
CA VAL A 359 -7.25 -5.73 -8.87
C VAL A 359 -8.52 -5.15 -9.48
N SER A 360 -9.69 -5.47 -8.91
CA SER A 360 -10.97 -4.93 -9.38
C SER A 360 -11.11 -3.42 -9.21
N THR A 361 -10.53 -2.85 -8.14
CA THR A 361 -10.53 -1.40 -7.94
C THR A 361 -9.67 -0.69 -8.98
N ASN A 362 -8.52 -1.27 -9.32
CA ASN A 362 -7.66 -0.74 -10.39
C ASN A 362 -8.37 -0.83 -11.76
N ALA A 363 -9.06 -1.94 -12.04
CA ALA A 363 -9.81 -2.12 -13.28
C ALA A 363 -10.98 -1.12 -13.39
N ALA A 364 -11.67 -0.83 -12.29
CA ALA A 364 -12.74 0.18 -12.23
C ALA A 364 -12.19 1.60 -12.44
N SER A 365 -11.06 1.94 -11.79
CA SER A 365 -10.38 3.22 -12.05
C SER A 365 -9.91 3.36 -13.50
N LEU A 366 -9.42 2.27 -14.11
CA LEU A 366 -9.09 2.28 -15.54
C LEU A 366 -10.32 2.56 -16.40
N ALA A 367 -11.45 1.90 -16.13
CA ALA A 367 -12.71 2.12 -16.87
C ALA A 367 -13.14 3.60 -16.81
N GLU A 368 -13.01 4.24 -15.64
CA GLU A 368 -13.28 5.66 -15.47
C GLU A 368 -12.33 6.53 -16.31
N LYS A 369 -11.02 6.24 -16.27
CA LYS A 369 -9.98 6.96 -17.01
C LYS A 369 -10.09 6.74 -18.53
N MET A 370 -10.59 5.58 -18.96
CA MET A 370 -10.97 5.34 -20.36
C MET A 370 -12.13 6.23 -20.82
N GLY A 371 -12.78 6.95 -19.91
CA GLY A 371 -13.91 7.81 -20.21
C GLY A 371 -15.19 7.02 -20.53
N ALA A 372 -15.44 5.94 -19.78
CA ALA A 372 -16.66 5.16 -19.90
C ALA A 372 -17.91 6.03 -19.75
N ARG A 373 -18.99 5.73 -20.49
CA ARG A 373 -20.30 6.31 -20.26
C ARG A 373 -20.82 5.91 -18.88
N ASN A 374 -20.89 4.60 -18.65
CA ASN A 374 -21.22 4.00 -17.36
C ASN A 374 -20.26 2.88 -17.05
N ILE A 375 -20.03 2.61 -15.77
CA ILE A 375 -19.20 1.51 -15.29
C ILE A 375 -20.10 0.45 -14.66
N LEU A 376 -20.02 -0.75 -15.21
CA LEU A 376 -20.85 -1.88 -14.84
C LEU A 376 -19.98 -2.89 -14.09
N LEU A 377 -20.37 -3.28 -12.88
CA LEU A 377 -19.62 -4.19 -12.02
C LEU A 377 -20.28 -5.56 -11.99
N VAL A 378 -19.52 -6.63 -12.19
CA VAL A 378 -19.97 -8.02 -12.04
C VAL A 378 -18.92 -8.83 -11.29
N GLY A 379 -19.35 -9.76 -10.43
CA GLY A 379 -18.44 -10.58 -9.64
C GLY A 379 -17.66 -9.79 -8.58
N GLN A 380 -18.20 -8.65 -8.13
CA GLN A 380 -17.68 -7.86 -7.03
C GLN A 380 -18.43 -8.21 -5.74
N ASP A 381 -18.46 -9.49 -5.38
CA ASP A 381 -19.28 -9.99 -4.28
C ASP A 381 -18.81 -9.47 -2.91
N LEU A 382 -17.50 -9.28 -2.75
CA LEU A 382 -16.84 -8.77 -1.54
C LEU A 382 -17.31 -9.48 -0.24
N SER A 383 -17.65 -10.76 -0.40
CA SER A 383 -18.20 -11.64 0.61
C SER A 383 -18.01 -13.10 0.20
N PHE A 384 -18.58 -14.03 0.93
CA PHE A 384 -18.45 -15.46 0.68
C PHE A 384 -19.79 -16.12 0.33
N PRO A 385 -20.44 -15.78 -0.80
CA PRO A 385 -21.64 -16.47 -1.27
C PRO A 385 -21.39 -17.98 -1.38
N ASN A 386 -22.33 -18.77 -0.93
CA ASN A 386 -22.21 -20.24 -0.94
C ASN A 386 -20.94 -20.78 -0.27
N LYS A 387 -20.33 -20.00 0.65
CA LYS A 387 -19.08 -20.33 1.36
C LYS A 387 -17.86 -20.47 0.41
N LEU A 388 -17.89 -19.81 -0.72
CA LEU A 388 -16.79 -19.76 -1.67
C LEU A 388 -16.08 -18.40 -1.57
N ALA A 389 -14.76 -18.41 -1.78
CA ALA A 389 -13.96 -17.18 -1.87
C ALA A 389 -13.89 -16.65 -3.31
N HIS A 390 -13.93 -17.55 -4.29
CA HIS A 390 -13.93 -17.20 -5.72
C HIS A 390 -14.95 -18.05 -6.47
N CYS A 391 -15.25 -17.65 -7.68
CA CYS A 391 -16.18 -18.32 -8.56
C CYS A 391 -15.66 -19.73 -8.93
N LYS A 392 -16.57 -20.67 -9.10
CA LYS A 392 -16.24 -22.00 -9.65
C LYS A 392 -15.66 -21.85 -11.05
N GLY A 393 -14.63 -22.63 -11.37
CA GLY A 393 -13.85 -22.49 -12.59
C GLY A 393 -12.66 -21.53 -12.48
N ALA A 394 -12.59 -20.71 -11.43
CA ALA A 394 -11.41 -19.92 -11.16
C ALA A 394 -10.25 -20.84 -10.70
N VAL A 395 -9.03 -20.53 -11.15
CA VAL A 395 -7.82 -21.34 -10.83
C VAL A 395 -7.64 -21.51 -9.31
N LEU A 396 -8.00 -20.49 -8.52
CA LEU A 396 -7.92 -20.56 -7.05
C LEU A 396 -8.87 -21.61 -6.46
N GLU A 397 -10.04 -21.82 -7.04
CA GLU A 397 -10.99 -22.85 -6.63
C GLU A 397 -10.63 -24.22 -7.22
N GLU A 398 -10.28 -24.26 -8.50
CA GLU A 398 -10.00 -25.51 -9.18
C GLU A 398 -8.72 -26.20 -8.71
N ARG A 399 -7.74 -25.44 -8.20
CA ARG A 399 -6.53 -26.03 -7.60
C ARG A 399 -6.82 -26.97 -6.43
N PHE A 400 -7.96 -26.79 -5.74
CA PHE A 400 -8.34 -27.67 -4.62
C PHE A 400 -8.68 -29.09 -5.11
N ASN A 401 -9.05 -29.28 -6.36
CA ASN A 401 -9.28 -30.60 -6.96
C ASN A 401 -8.04 -31.49 -6.87
N HIS A 402 -6.84 -30.90 -6.95
CA HIS A 402 -5.57 -31.64 -6.92
C HIS A 402 -5.09 -31.96 -5.50
N ILE A 403 -5.56 -31.25 -4.49
CA ILE A 403 -5.15 -31.42 -3.10
C ILE A 403 -6.26 -32.00 -2.23
N GLU A 404 -7.45 -32.21 -2.80
CA GLU A 404 -8.56 -32.81 -2.10
C GLU A 404 -8.26 -34.28 -1.74
N SER A 405 -8.57 -34.66 -0.53
CA SER A 405 -8.38 -36.02 -0.02
C SER A 405 -9.57 -36.43 0.87
N ARG A 406 -9.63 -37.69 1.26
CA ARG A 406 -10.67 -38.19 2.18
C ARG A 406 -10.71 -37.40 3.50
N LYS A 407 -9.55 -36.91 3.98
CA LYS A 407 -9.41 -36.15 5.22
C LYS A 407 -9.52 -34.63 5.05
N LEU A 408 -9.14 -34.12 3.88
CA LEU A 408 -9.11 -32.69 3.59
C LEU A 408 -9.97 -32.41 2.35
N ARG A 409 -11.22 -32.08 2.60
CA ARG A 409 -12.20 -31.77 1.56
C ARG A 409 -12.09 -30.31 1.10
N ARG A 410 -12.63 -30.00 -0.07
CA ARG A 410 -12.70 -28.64 -0.64
C ARG A 410 -13.32 -27.65 0.36
N GLU A 411 -14.36 -28.06 1.03
CA GLU A 411 -15.06 -27.23 2.05
C GLU A 411 -14.13 -26.83 3.19
N TYR A 412 -13.20 -27.68 3.61
CA TYR A 412 -12.19 -27.35 4.61
C TYR A 412 -11.28 -26.23 4.12
N HIS A 413 -10.83 -26.28 2.88
CA HIS A 413 -9.96 -25.25 2.30
C HIS A 413 -10.71 -23.93 2.15
N ASN A 414 -11.96 -23.94 1.71
CA ASN A 414 -12.82 -22.76 1.62
C ASN A 414 -13.11 -22.19 3.01
N HIS A 415 -13.39 -23.04 3.99
CA HIS A 415 -13.57 -22.61 5.38
C HIS A 415 -12.31 -21.91 5.91
N LYS A 416 -11.13 -22.48 5.66
CA LYS A 416 -9.84 -21.90 6.06
C LYS A 416 -9.62 -20.53 5.40
N GLN A 417 -10.00 -20.33 4.15
CA GLN A 417 -9.91 -19.02 3.48
C GLN A 417 -10.86 -18.01 4.11
N MET A 418 -12.11 -18.40 4.37
CA MET A 418 -13.10 -17.52 5.01
C MET A 418 -12.72 -17.09 6.42
N THR A 419 -12.03 -17.96 7.16
CA THR A 419 -11.67 -17.76 8.58
C THR A 419 -10.21 -17.33 8.76
N ALA A 420 -9.47 -17.12 7.68
CA ALA A 420 -8.09 -16.61 7.72
C ALA A 420 -7.98 -15.21 8.36
N LEU A 421 -9.06 -14.43 8.28
CA LEU A 421 -9.25 -13.15 8.96
C LEU A 421 -10.55 -13.22 9.79
N PRO A 422 -10.73 -12.36 10.78
CA PRO A 422 -11.98 -12.29 11.57
C PRO A 422 -13.19 -12.16 10.64
N VAL A 423 -14.16 -13.05 10.85
CA VAL A 423 -15.40 -13.07 10.06
C VAL A 423 -16.26 -11.88 10.50
N LYS A 424 -16.74 -11.12 9.54
CA LYS A 424 -17.70 -10.02 9.70
C LYS A 424 -18.99 -10.36 8.95
N LYS A 425 -20.02 -9.54 9.15
CA LYS A 425 -21.29 -9.60 8.42
C LYS A 425 -21.56 -8.25 7.77
N ALA A 426 -22.21 -8.27 6.63
CA ALA A 426 -22.65 -7.07 5.91
C ALA A 426 -24.02 -7.33 5.27
N ALA A 427 -24.71 -6.24 4.90
CA ALA A 427 -25.98 -6.34 4.18
C ALA A 427 -25.79 -7.05 2.83
N SER A 428 -26.65 -8.01 2.52
CA SER A 428 -26.62 -8.80 1.29
C SER A 428 -27.54 -8.21 0.23
N ILE A 429 -27.14 -8.29 -1.04
CA ILE A 429 -28.00 -7.97 -2.20
C ILE A 429 -29.27 -8.82 -2.20
N GLN A 430 -29.20 -10.06 -1.75
CA GLN A 430 -30.34 -10.98 -1.66
C GLN A 430 -31.24 -10.72 -0.42
N GLY A 431 -30.91 -9.70 0.37
CA GLY A 431 -31.57 -9.41 1.64
C GLY A 431 -30.90 -10.14 2.83
N GLY A 432 -31.11 -9.57 4.04
CA GLY A 432 -30.47 -10.08 5.24
C GLY A 432 -28.95 -9.79 5.29
N GLU A 433 -28.20 -10.68 5.93
CA GLU A 433 -26.77 -10.53 6.16
C GLU A 433 -25.96 -11.64 5.46
N ILE A 434 -24.81 -11.28 4.89
CA ILE A 434 -23.85 -12.21 4.30
C ILE A 434 -22.50 -12.13 5.02
N ARG A 435 -21.79 -13.26 5.07
CA ARG A 435 -20.45 -13.33 5.66
C ARG A 435 -19.41 -12.67 4.76
N THR A 436 -18.58 -11.84 5.39
CA THR A 436 -17.44 -11.18 4.77
C THR A 436 -16.27 -11.15 5.76
N ASN A 437 -15.21 -10.44 5.45
CA ASN A 437 -14.10 -10.16 6.36
C ASN A 437 -13.63 -8.71 6.21
N GLU A 438 -12.76 -8.29 7.08
CA GLU A 438 -12.29 -6.91 7.16
C GLU A 438 -11.57 -6.46 5.88
N LYS A 439 -10.76 -7.34 5.26
CA LYS A 439 -10.08 -7.04 3.99
C LYS A 439 -11.09 -6.75 2.87
N LEU A 440 -12.14 -7.54 2.75
CA LEU A 440 -13.18 -7.34 1.73
C LEU A 440 -14.01 -6.08 2.01
N LEU A 441 -14.20 -5.73 3.29
CA LEU A 441 -14.87 -4.47 3.69
C LEU A 441 -14.03 -3.24 3.35
N ILE A 442 -12.69 -3.30 3.39
CA ILE A 442 -11.82 -2.22 2.90
C ILE A 442 -12.05 -2.00 1.40
N PHE A 443 -12.14 -3.07 0.61
CA PHE A 443 -12.43 -2.96 -0.82
C PHE A 443 -13.85 -2.41 -1.08
N LYS A 444 -14.85 -2.86 -0.28
CA LYS A 444 -16.21 -2.32 -0.31
C LYS A 444 -16.20 -0.81 -0.07
N LYS A 445 -15.51 -0.38 0.98
CA LYS A 445 -15.39 1.03 1.33
C LYS A 445 -14.79 1.85 0.18
N TRP A 446 -13.74 1.36 -0.49
CA TRP A 446 -13.19 2.02 -1.65
C TRP A 446 -14.24 2.23 -2.76
N PHE A 447 -15.01 1.20 -3.12
CA PHE A 447 -16.08 1.34 -4.13
C PHE A 447 -17.15 2.36 -3.73
N GLU A 448 -17.44 2.49 -2.44
CA GLU A 448 -18.45 3.42 -1.93
C GLU A 448 -17.96 4.86 -1.87
N GLU A 449 -16.73 5.07 -1.43
CA GLU A 449 -16.13 6.40 -1.20
C GLU A 449 -15.40 6.97 -2.43
N HIS A 450 -15.05 6.13 -3.41
CA HIS A 450 -14.35 6.59 -4.61
C HIS A 450 -15.13 7.71 -5.32
N PRO A 451 -14.51 8.87 -5.60
CA PRO A 451 -15.17 9.98 -6.34
C PRO A 451 -15.55 9.54 -7.75
N LYS A 452 -16.83 9.44 -8.03
CA LYS A 452 -17.35 8.94 -9.31
C LYS A 452 -17.67 10.10 -10.26
N LYS A 453 -17.05 10.08 -11.44
CA LYS A 453 -17.31 11.07 -12.52
C LYS A 453 -18.47 10.66 -13.44
N ASN A 454 -18.84 9.38 -13.41
CA ASN A 454 -19.89 8.77 -14.21
C ASN A 454 -20.77 7.86 -13.34
N LEU A 455 -21.83 7.30 -13.93
CA LEU A 455 -22.71 6.40 -13.21
C LEU A 455 -22.09 4.99 -13.11
N TRP A 456 -22.18 4.41 -11.93
CA TRP A 456 -21.75 3.05 -11.65
C TRP A 456 -22.95 2.19 -11.29
N PHE A 457 -23.01 0.96 -11.80
CA PHE A 457 -24.06 0.00 -11.54
C PHE A 457 -23.47 -1.34 -11.10
N ASN A 458 -24.11 -2.01 -10.18
CA ASN A 458 -23.74 -3.36 -9.78
C ASN A 458 -24.72 -4.36 -10.38
N PHE A 459 -24.22 -5.26 -11.23
CA PHE A 459 -24.96 -6.38 -11.81
C PHE A 459 -24.67 -7.72 -11.10
N GLY A 460 -24.01 -7.67 -9.96
CA GLY A 460 -23.81 -8.84 -9.11
C GLY A 460 -25.14 -9.41 -8.66
N LYS A 461 -25.31 -10.73 -8.82
CA LYS A 461 -26.54 -11.44 -8.42
C LYS A 461 -26.50 -11.93 -6.97
N ASP A 462 -25.36 -11.81 -6.30
CA ASP A 462 -25.15 -12.11 -4.87
C ASP A 462 -23.96 -11.27 -4.35
N GLY A 463 -23.78 -11.21 -3.04
CA GLY A 463 -22.69 -10.46 -2.43
C GLY A 463 -23.18 -9.34 -1.51
N VAL A 464 -22.25 -8.44 -1.12
CA VAL A 464 -22.60 -7.30 -0.26
C VAL A 464 -23.27 -6.18 -1.07
N VAL A 465 -24.15 -5.44 -0.42
CA VAL A 465 -24.69 -4.18 -0.95
C VAL A 465 -23.58 -3.14 -1.00
N LEU A 466 -23.42 -2.49 -2.15
CA LEU A 466 -22.50 -1.36 -2.35
C LEU A 466 -23.31 -0.04 -2.25
N ASN A 467 -23.15 0.70 -1.15
CA ASN A 467 -23.88 1.95 -0.94
C ASN A 467 -23.48 2.98 -2.01
N GLY A 468 -24.47 3.66 -2.60
CA GLY A 468 -24.22 4.62 -3.68
C GLY A 468 -23.92 4.01 -5.06
N ILE A 469 -23.97 2.67 -5.20
CA ILE A 469 -23.90 1.95 -6.48
C ILE A 469 -25.15 1.09 -6.60
N PRO A 470 -26.16 1.49 -7.40
CA PRO A 470 -27.41 0.77 -7.49
C PRO A 470 -27.23 -0.62 -8.11
N ASN A 471 -27.89 -1.62 -7.54
CA ASN A 471 -28.04 -2.91 -8.18
C ASN A 471 -29.05 -2.79 -9.32
N SER A 472 -28.69 -3.38 -10.47
CA SER A 472 -29.56 -3.39 -11.65
C SER A 472 -29.59 -4.78 -12.29
N ASP A 473 -30.65 -5.05 -13.04
CA ASP A 473 -30.72 -6.22 -13.90
C ASP A 473 -30.04 -5.94 -15.25
N PHE A 474 -29.25 -6.89 -15.71
CA PHE A 474 -28.46 -6.73 -16.93
C PHE A 474 -29.33 -6.56 -18.19
N LEU A 475 -30.38 -7.38 -18.30
CA LEU A 475 -31.30 -7.33 -19.44
C LEU A 475 -32.05 -6.00 -19.48
N LYS A 476 -32.62 -5.58 -18.33
CA LYS A 476 -33.33 -4.31 -18.22
C LYS A 476 -32.42 -3.14 -18.59
N TYR A 477 -31.20 -3.11 -18.06
CA TYR A 477 -30.24 -2.03 -18.36
C TYR A 477 -29.94 -1.92 -19.86
N ILE A 478 -29.66 -3.04 -20.53
CA ILE A 478 -29.35 -3.03 -21.98
C ILE A 478 -30.54 -2.59 -22.80
N GLN A 479 -31.79 -2.93 -22.40
CA GLN A 479 -32.99 -2.48 -23.06
C GLN A 479 -33.25 -0.97 -22.91
N GLU A 480 -32.90 -0.41 -21.77
CA GLU A 480 -33.09 1.01 -21.45
C GLU A 480 -31.94 1.90 -21.97
N ASN A 481 -30.79 1.33 -22.28
CA ASN A 481 -29.60 2.07 -22.68
C ASN A 481 -29.11 1.65 -24.08
N GLU A 482 -29.46 2.43 -25.07
CA GLU A 482 -28.97 2.21 -26.43
C GLU A 482 -27.44 2.23 -26.51
N CYS A 483 -26.90 1.31 -27.33
CA CYS A 483 -25.46 1.15 -27.54
C CYS A 483 -25.15 1.31 -29.03
N ASP A 484 -24.21 2.18 -29.37
CA ASP A 484 -23.63 2.23 -30.71
C ASP A 484 -22.58 1.10 -30.88
N LEU A 485 -23.05 -0.02 -31.45
CA LEU A 485 -22.23 -1.19 -31.71
C LEU A 485 -21.00 -0.90 -32.60
N ARG A 486 -21.15 0.04 -33.57
CA ARG A 486 -20.01 0.41 -34.43
C ARG A 486 -18.95 1.17 -33.66
N PHE A 487 -19.37 2.02 -32.75
CA PHE A 487 -18.47 2.76 -31.90
C PHE A 487 -17.74 1.81 -30.93
N VAL A 488 -18.45 0.89 -30.28
CA VAL A 488 -17.82 -0.11 -29.40
C VAL A 488 -16.81 -0.96 -30.18
N GLU A 489 -17.12 -1.40 -31.40
CA GLU A 489 -16.19 -2.16 -32.24
C GLU A 489 -14.98 -1.32 -32.66
N SER A 490 -15.18 -0.02 -32.92
CA SER A 490 -14.06 0.88 -33.19
C SER A 490 -13.11 1.00 -32.01
N ILE A 491 -13.63 1.04 -30.76
CA ILE A 491 -12.79 1.05 -29.54
C ILE A 491 -11.97 -0.26 -29.42
N ARG A 492 -12.59 -1.42 -29.67
CA ARG A 492 -11.88 -2.71 -29.66
C ARG A 492 -10.74 -2.71 -30.68
N SER A 493 -11.03 -2.26 -31.89
CA SER A 493 -10.04 -2.13 -32.96
C SER A 493 -8.91 -1.17 -32.56
N GLN A 494 -9.24 -0.05 -31.89
CA GLN A 494 -8.24 0.88 -31.37
C GLN A 494 -7.38 0.27 -30.26
N ILE A 495 -7.96 -0.47 -29.31
CA ILE A 495 -7.23 -1.18 -28.26
C ILE A 495 -6.22 -2.16 -28.88
N LEU A 496 -6.65 -2.96 -29.88
CA LEU A 496 -5.77 -3.88 -30.60
C LEU A 496 -4.66 -3.12 -31.32
N PHE A 497 -5.04 -2.10 -32.11
CA PHE A 497 -4.11 -1.30 -32.89
C PHE A 497 -3.06 -0.60 -32.01
N ILE A 498 -3.47 0.10 -30.93
CA ILE A 498 -2.55 0.76 -29.99
C ILE A 498 -1.58 -0.26 -29.39
N SER A 499 -2.09 -1.40 -28.93
CA SER A 499 -1.25 -2.44 -28.33
C SER A 499 -0.25 -3.07 -29.28
N GLU A 500 -0.52 -3.02 -30.58
CA GLU A 500 0.31 -3.55 -31.64
C GLU A 500 1.28 -2.53 -32.21
N LYS A 501 0.87 -1.27 -32.29
CA LYS A 501 1.68 -0.19 -32.88
C LYS A 501 2.84 0.31 -32.05
N GLY A 502 2.73 0.37 -30.72
CA GLY A 502 3.81 0.88 -29.82
C GLY A 502 4.07 2.40 -29.93
N LEU A 503 4.02 3.12 -28.83
CA LEU A 503 4.60 4.45 -28.54
C LEU A 503 4.52 5.56 -29.60
N GLU A 504 3.36 5.83 -30.21
CA GLU A 504 3.34 6.75 -31.34
C GLU A 504 3.08 8.25 -31.08
N SER A 505 2.47 8.71 -29.98
CA SER A 505 2.02 10.11 -30.05
C SER A 505 2.68 11.13 -29.12
N ASP A 506 2.84 10.84 -27.83
CA ASP A 506 3.33 11.87 -26.88
C ASP A 506 4.74 11.60 -26.34
N PHE A 507 5.12 10.33 -26.27
CA PHE A 507 6.47 9.94 -25.96
C PHE A 507 7.46 10.34 -27.07
N GLN A 508 6.99 10.36 -28.34
CA GLN A 508 7.76 10.85 -29.49
C GLN A 508 8.10 12.33 -29.39
N SER A 509 7.25 13.19 -28.85
CA SER A 509 7.55 14.62 -28.73
C SER A 509 8.68 14.90 -27.75
N ASN A 510 8.80 14.09 -26.69
CA ASN A 510 9.88 14.19 -25.71
C ASN A 510 11.16 13.48 -26.18
N LEU A 511 11.05 12.34 -26.87
CA LEU A 511 12.17 11.68 -27.54
C LEU A 511 12.74 12.52 -28.70
N LEU A 512 11.90 13.25 -29.43
CA LEU A 512 12.34 14.21 -30.45
C LEU A 512 13.07 15.41 -29.85
N LYS A 513 12.69 15.87 -28.66
CA LYS A 513 13.46 16.89 -27.91
C LYS A 513 14.80 16.36 -27.43
N GLU A 514 14.85 15.10 -26.97
CA GLU A 514 16.12 14.43 -26.62
C GLU A 514 16.98 14.16 -27.89
N LYS A 515 16.36 13.88 -29.05
CA LYS A 515 17.02 13.77 -30.34
C LYS A 515 17.78 15.05 -30.70
N THR A 516 17.17 16.23 -30.53
CA THR A 516 17.80 17.53 -30.75
C THR A 516 18.98 17.80 -29.81
N THR A 517 18.98 17.16 -28.65
CA THR A 517 20.08 17.24 -27.66
C THR A 517 21.23 16.31 -28.06
N LEU A 518 20.93 15.10 -28.54
CA LEU A 518 21.94 14.12 -29.01
C LEU A 518 22.60 14.52 -30.32
N GLU A 519 21.85 15.16 -31.22
CA GLU A 519 22.43 15.76 -32.46
C GLU A 519 23.38 16.92 -32.16
N LYS A 520 23.21 17.61 -31.03
CA LYS A 520 24.16 18.61 -30.53
C LYS A 520 25.44 17.98 -29.96
N ASP A 521 25.38 16.72 -29.52
CA ASP A 521 26.53 15.99 -28.96
C ASP A 521 27.33 15.22 -30.04
N GLY A 522 27.03 15.39 -31.34
CA GLY A 522 27.86 14.92 -32.47
C GLY A 522 27.64 13.46 -32.89
N GLU A 523 26.57 12.80 -32.49
CA GLU A 523 26.25 11.46 -33.01
C GLU A 523 25.48 11.53 -34.35
N ASP A 524 26.07 10.97 -35.39
CA ASP A 524 25.53 11.01 -36.77
C ASP A 524 24.37 10.01 -36.97
N PHE A 525 23.19 10.54 -37.15
CA PHE A 525 21.92 9.81 -37.31
C PHE A 525 21.84 9.02 -38.64
N SER A 526 22.59 9.38 -39.64
CA SER A 526 22.61 8.71 -40.96
C SER A 526 23.19 7.29 -40.90
N ASN A 527 24.15 7.05 -40.01
CA ASN A 527 24.75 5.75 -39.79
C ASN A 527 23.80 4.74 -39.11
N TYR A 528 22.84 5.21 -38.31
CA TYR A 528 21.84 4.34 -37.66
C TYR A 528 20.79 3.84 -38.66
N LYS A 529 20.38 4.69 -39.60
CA LYS A 529 19.38 4.32 -40.64
C LYS A 529 19.97 3.24 -41.59
N SER A 530 21.27 3.29 -41.92
CA SER A 530 21.94 2.29 -42.74
C SER A 530 22.17 0.95 -42.06
N ASN A 531 22.49 0.95 -40.75
CA ASN A 531 22.67 -0.28 -39.96
C ASN A 531 21.35 -1.02 -39.72
N PHE A 532 20.22 -0.31 -39.62
CA PHE A 532 18.89 -0.93 -39.48
C PHE A 532 18.42 -1.57 -40.80
N SER A 533 18.74 -0.95 -41.96
CA SER A 533 18.43 -1.54 -43.27
C SER A 533 19.25 -2.80 -43.56
N HIS A 534 20.49 -2.89 -43.11
CA HIS A 534 21.33 -4.07 -43.30
C HIS A 534 21.06 -5.24 -42.34
N ALA A 535 20.65 -4.98 -41.10
CA ALA A 535 20.34 -6.04 -40.12
C ALA A 535 18.98 -6.75 -40.39
N SER A 536 18.03 -6.06 -41.02
CA SER A 536 16.68 -6.59 -41.33
C SER A 536 16.62 -7.32 -42.69
N VAL A 537 17.55 -7.06 -43.63
CA VAL A 537 17.48 -7.60 -44.99
C VAL A 537 17.93 -9.07 -45.10
N SER A 538 18.57 -9.63 -44.09
CA SER A 538 19.10 -11.00 -44.22
C SER A 538 18.13 -12.14 -43.82
N LYS A 539 16.95 -11.90 -43.30
CA LYS A 539 16.03 -12.98 -42.88
C LYS A 539 14.51 -12.84 -43.11
N THR A 540 13.98 -11.72 -43.61
CA THR A 540 12.53 -11.58 -43.86
C THR A 540 12.23 -10.57 -44.97
N ASN A 541 12.30 -11.02 -46.22
CA ASN A 541 12.02 -10.19 -47.40
C ASN A 541 10.53 -10.03 -47.75
N SER A 542 9.58 -10.15 -46.83
CA SER A 542 8.16 -10.08 -47.17
C SER A 542 7.23 -9.29 -46.24
N PHE A 543 7.74 -8.59 -45.20
CA PHE A 543 6.83 -7.97 -44.20
C PHE A 543 7.04 -6.50 -43.86
N LEU A 544 7.96 -5.78 -44.50
CA LEU A 544 8.11 -4.33 -44.25
C LEU A 544 7.44 -3.53 -45.38
N LYS A 545 6.14 -3.22 -45.21
CA LYS A 545 5.36 -2.49 -46.21
C LYS A 545 5.07 -1.02 -45.91
N ASN A 546 5.36 -0.49 -44.70
CA ASN A 546 4.98 0.89 -44.35
C ASN A 546 6.09 1.63 -43.56
N GLU A 547 6.21 2.94 -43.77
CA GLU A 547 7.06 3.88 -43.01
C GLU A 547 6.76 3.87 -41.51
N ASP A 548 5.52 3.55 -41.15
CA ASP A 548 5.03 3.44 -39.76
C ASP A 548 5.76 2.34 -38.98
N ASP A 549 6.06 1.18 -39.57
CA ASP A 549 6.79 0.06 -38.93
C ASP A 549 8.25 0.43 -38.61
N LEU A 550 8.87 1.27 -39.40
CA LEU A 550 10.24 1.75 -39.18
C LEU A 550 10.30 2.73 -38.00
N THR A 551 9.33 3.62 -37.90
CA THR A 551 9.22 4.61 -36.81
C THR A 551 8.98 3.94 -35.47
N GLN A 552 8.17 2.89 -35.46
CA GLN A 552 7.83 2.07 -34.31
C GLN A 552 9.01 1.30 -33.73
N ASN A 553 9.73 0.62 -34.59
CA ASN A 553 10.94 -0.12 -34.20
C ASN A 553 12.03 0.84 -33.68
N PHE A 554 12.08 2.05 -34.19
CA PHE A 554 12.98 3.09 -33.71
C PHE A 554 12.63 3.59 -32.30
N SER A 555 11.36 3.87 -32.01
CA SER A 555 10.92 4.31 -30.66
C SER A 555 11.18 3.25 -29.59
N ARG A 556 10.90 1.98 -29.89
CA ARG A 556 11.22 0.85 -29.01
C ARG A 556 12.73 0.69 -28.80
N PHE A 557 13.50 0.88 -29.86
CA PHE A 557 14.96 0.85 -29.80
C PHE A 557 15.50 1.97 -28.91
N MET A 558 14.99 3.20 -29.05
CA MET A 558 15.42 4.33 -28.24
C MET A 558 15.06 4.15 -26.77
N LEU A 559 13.85 3.66 -26.46
CA LEU A 559 13.49 3.31 -25.08
C LEU A 559 14.40 2.22 -24.51
N LYS A 560 14.71 1.19 -25.29
CA LYS A 560 15.64 0.14 -24.90
C LYS A 560 17.05 0.71 -24.64
N LYS A 561 17.56 1.60 -25.51
CA LYS A 561 18.85 2.29 -25.37
C LYS A 561 18.86 3.15 -24.10
N LYS A 562 17.80 3.93 -23.84
CA LYS A 562 17.62 4.73 -22.62
C LYS A 562 17.67 3.85 -21.37
N ILE A 563 16.85 2.81 -21.30
CA ILE A 563 16.82 1.89 -20.15
C ILE A 563 18.21 1.24 -19.93
N LEU A 564 18.88 0.81 -20.98
CA LEU A 564 20.23 0.24 -20.87
C LEU A 564 21.22 1.26 -20.33
N SER A 565 21.18 2.51 -20.80
CA SER A 565 22.02 3.60 -20.29
C SER A 565 21.78 3.83 -18.80
N GLU A 566 20.53 4.01 -18.40
CA GLU A 566 20.14 4.21 -17.01
C GLU A 566 20.56 3.02 -16.10
N LEU A 567 20.38 1.79 -16.57
CA LEU A 567 20.79 0.59 -15.83
C LEU A 567 22.32 0.49 -15.69
N ASN A 568 23.09 0.88 -16.71
CA ASN A 568 24.55 0.91 -16.61
C ASN A 568 25.00 1.98 -15.59
N VAL A 569 24.47 3.20 -15.67
CA VAL A 569 24.74 4.28 -14.71
C VAL A 569 24.40 3.81 -13.29
N LEU A 570 23.24 3.25 -13.08
CA LEU A 570 22.82 2.73 -11.77
C LEU A 570 23.71 1.58 -11.30
N SER A 571 24.13 0.69 -12.19
CA SER A 571 25.07 -0.40 -11.88
C SER A 571 26.40 0.12 -11.38
N ASP A 572 26.95 1.15 -12.03
CA ASP A 572 28.24 1.72 -11.66
C ASP A 572 28.14 2.53 -10.37
N GLN A 573 27.07 3.28 -10.19
CA GLN A 573 26.76 3.93 -8.90
C GLN A 573 26.64 2.94 -7.76
N LEU A 574 25.97 1.80 -7.98
CA LEU A 574 25.82 0.75 -6.96
C LEU A 574 27.16 0.10 -6.59
N LYS A 575 28.08 -0.10 -7.54
CA LYS A 575 29.42 -0.64 -7.22
C LYS A 575 30.15 0.22 -6.20
N VAL A 576 30.21 1.53 -6.44
CA VAL A 576 30.86 2.48 -5.51
C VAL A 576 30.10 2.57 -4.18
N PHE A 577 28.77 2.52 -4.23
CA PHE A 577 27.92 2.61 -3.04
C PHE A 577 28.03 1.38 -2.15
N ILE A 578 28.12 0.18 -2.73
CA ILE A 578 28.32 -1.08 -2.00
C ILE A 578 29.57 -1.03 -1.15
N GLU A 579 30.69 -0.50 -1.66
CA GLU A 579 31.94 -0.39 -0.90
C GLU A 579 31.73 0.45 0.34
N LYS A 580 31.06 1.60 0.23
CA LYS A 580 30.78 2.48 1.36
C LYS A 580 29.83 1.87 2.38
N VAL A 581 28.76 1.24 1.90
CA VAL A 581 27.79 0.53 2.76
C VAL A 581 28.47 -0.64 3.50
N THR A 582 29.36 -1.38 2.83
CA THR A 582 30.13 -2.46 3.45
C THR A 582 31.07 -1.94 4.54
N GLN A 583 31.76 -0.81 4.27
CA GLN A 583 32.58 -0.13 5.30
C GLN A 583 31.72 0.29 6.50
N GLY A 584 30.55 0.90 6.26
CA GLY A 584 29.60 1.28 7.31
C GLY A 584 29.11 0.09 8.13
N ARG A 585 28.82 -1.05 7.49
CA ARG A 585 28.43 -2.28 8.19
C ARG A 585 29.53 -2.82 9.09
N ILE A 586 30.74 -2.92 8.56
CA ILE A 586 31.90 -3.41 9.35
C ILE A 586 32.18 -2.50 10.55
N LEU A 587 32.13 -1.19 10.32
CA LEU A 587 32.39 -0.21 11.36
C LEU A 587 31.27 -0.17 12.41
N SER A 588 30.02 -0.28 12.00
CA SER A 588 28.86 -0.31 12.92
C SER A 588 28.82 -1.60 13.77
N ASP A 589 29.21 -2.74 13.19
CA ASP A 589 29.37 -4.00 13.92
C ASP A 589 30.48 -3.88 14.98
N ARG A 590 31.63 -3.32 14.61
CA ARG A 590 32.74 -3.05 15.52
C ARG A 590 32.34 -2.10 16.66
N LEU A 591 31.63 -1.01 16.32
CA LEU A 591 31.11 -0.06 17.32
C LEU A 591 30.13 -0.72 18.27
N TYR A 592 29.24 -1.57 17.77
CA TYR A 592 28.29 -2.31 18.59
C TYR A 592 29.01 -3.21 19.61
N LEU A 593 30.03 -3.97 19.19
CA LEU A 593 30.83 -4.83 20.08
C LEU A 593 31.62 -4.00 21.08
N GLN A 594 32.25 -2.90 20.67
CA GLN A 594 33.03 -2.04 21.56
C GLN A 594 32.16 -1.34 22.62
N VAL A 595 30.95 -0.91 22.25
CA VAL A 595 30.02 -0.30 23.21
C VAL A 595 29.47 -1.35 24.18
N LYS A 596 29.32 -2.59 23.76
CA LYS A 596 28.88 -3.69 24.62
C LYS A 596 29.91 -4.06 25.70
N GLU A 597 31.20 -3.92 25.38
CA GLU A 597 32.32 -4.21 26.29
C GLU A 597 32.77 -3.03 27.20
N GLU A 598 32.03 -1.97 27.25
CA GLU A 598 31.95 -0.64 27.92
C GLU A 598 33.22 0.01 28.50
N ASN A 599 34.29 -0.67 28.88
CA ASN A 599 35.34 -0.05 29.69
C ASN A 599 36.79 -0.02 29.11
N ARG A 600 37.03 -0.58 27.93
CA ARG A 600 38.40 -0.71 27.39
C ARG A 600 38.79 0.21 26.24
N PHE A 601 37.85 0.92 25.58
CA PHE A 601 38.12 1.50 24.26
C PHE A 601 37.60 2.92 24.00
N LYS A 602 37.53 3.81 25.00
CA LYS A 602 36.91 5.16 24.84
C LYS A 602 37.47 5.95 23.67
N ASP A 603 38.78 6.03 23.48
CA ASP A 603 39.39 6.82 22.39
C ASP A 603 39.14 6.17 21.03
N GLN A 604 39.11 4.86 20.95
CA GLN A 604 38.85 4.13 19.74
C GLN A 604 37.36 4.20 19.30
N ILE A 605 36.47 4.21 20.28
CA ILE A 605 35.03 4.45 20.04
C ILE A 605 34.83 5.82 19.47
N LEU A 606 35.48 6.85 20.02
CA LEU A 606 35.35 8.23 19.53
C LEU A 606 35.86 8.38 18.08
N LYS A 607 36.99 7.74 17.76
CA LYS A 607 37.56 7.70 16.40
C LYS A 607 36.59 7.00 15.43
N ASN A 608 36.08 5.84 15.83
CA ASN A 608 35.13 5.07 15.00
C ASN A 608 33.80 5.80 14.81
N LEU A 609 33.32 6.56 15.79
CA LEU A 609 32.11 7.40 15.66
C LEU A 609 32.31 8.51 14.64
N LYS A 610 33.46 9.21 14.62
CA LYS A 610 33.77 10.23 13.63
C LYS A 610 33.82 9.66 12.21
N GLU A 611 34.43 8.47 12.05
CA GLU A 611 34.45 7.78 10.75
C GLU A 611 33.08 7.33 10.32
N MET A 612 32.24 6.90 11.28
CA MET A 612 30.84 6.52 11.00
C MET A 612 30.01 7.73 10.56
N ASP A 613 30.19 8.90 11.18
CA ASP A 613 29.53 10.13 10.78
C ASP A 613 29.87 10.53 9.34
N ARG A 614 31.13 10.33 8.94
CA ARG A 614 31.59 10.57 7.56
C ARG A 614 30.93 9.61 6.57
N ILE A 615 30.85 8.32 6.90
CA ILE A 615 30.19 7.33 6.04
C ILE A 615 28.68 7.63 5.95
N ASP A 616 28.03 7.98 7.07
CA ASP A 616 26.63 8.39 7.12
C ASP A 616 26.35 9.59 6.20
N GLU A 617 27.29 10.56 6.15
CA GLU A 617 27.19 11.71 5.28
C GLU A 617 27.32 11.33 3.79
N GLU A 618 28.33 10.51 3.45
CA GLU A 618 28.53 10.03 2.09
C GLU A 618 27.33 9.18 1.59
N VAL A 619 26.76 8.33 2.45
CA VAL A 619 25.59 7.50 2.13
C VAL A 619 24.33 8.37 1.97
N SER A 620 24.11 9.32 2.88
CA SER A 620 22.92 10.18 2.87
C SER A 620 22.93 11.19 1.72
N SER A 621 24.10 11.58 1.23
CA SER A 621 24.22 12.49 0.06
C SER A 621 23.68 11.88 -1.22
N ARG A 622 23.62 10.55 -1.33
CA ARG A 622 23.16 9.81 -2.51
C ARG A 622 21.66 9.49 -2.44
N LYS A 623 20.82 10.53 -2.33
CA LYS A 623 19.36 10.41 -2.13
C LYS A 623 18.67 9.45 -3.11
N GLY A 624 18.97 9.53 -4.41
CA GLY A 624 18.34 8.67 -5.41
C GLY A 624 18.59 7.16 -5.18
N LEU A 625 19.80 6.78 -4.75
CA LEU A 625 20.12 5.40 -4.41
C LEU A 625 19.44 4.95 -3.11
N THR A 626 19.46 5.80 -2.07
CA THR A 626 18.82 5.46 -0.79
C THR A 626 17.31 5.31 -0.94
N GLU A 627 16.67 6.11 -1.81
CA GLU A 627 15.25 5.96 -2.14
C GLU A 627 14.96 4.61 -2.83
N ILE A 628 15.75 4.26 -3.84
CA ILE A 628 15.60 2.99 -4.58
C ILE A 628 15.81 1.78 -3.66
N LEU A 629 16.86 1.82 -2.84
CA LEU A 629 17.21 0.73 -1.94
C LEU A 629 16.27 0.64 -0.74
N GLY A 630 15.74 1.79 -0.29
CA GLY A 630 14.85 1.91 0.86
C GLY A 630 13.67 0.97 0.81
N LEU A 631 13.08 0.77 -0.39
CA LEU A 631 11.97 -0.17 -0.58
C LEU A 631 12.35 -1.64 -0.34
N SER A 632 13.60 -2.00 -0.55
CA SER A 632 14.08 -3.38 -0.33
C SER A 632 14.53 -3.65 1.10
N ILE A 633 14.44 -2.65 1.98
CA ILE A 633 14.82 -2.75 3.40
C ILE A 633 13.72 -2.25 4.35
N GLN A 634 12.46 -2.21 3.89
CA GLN A 634 11.33 -1.72 4.68
C GLN A 634 11.21 -2.42 6.03
N ARG A 635 11.37 -3.74 6.04
CA ARG A 635 11.40 -4.51 7.29
C ARG A 635 12.46 -3.99 8.25
N THR A 636 13.68 -3.76 7.76
CA THR A 636 14.79 -3.24 8.57
C THR A 636 14.47 -1.85 9.11
N VAL A 637 13.89 -0.98 8.28
CA VAL A 637 13.47 0.36 8.70
C VAL A 637 12.42 0.28 9.80
N LEU A 638 11.41 -0.56 9.65
CA LEU A 638 10.36 -0.75 10.65
C LEU A 638 10.89 -1.35 11.96
N MET A 639 11.84 -2.29 11.89
CA MET A 639 12.52 -2.81 13.09
C MET A 639 13.25 -1.70 13.85
N ILE A 640 13.88 -0.78 13.15
CA ILE A 640 14.66 0.33 13.73
C ILE A 640 13.76 1.45 14.25
N THR A 641 12.71 1.84 13.48
CA THR A 641 11.89 3.03 13.75
C THR A 641 10.67 2.73 14.62
N GLU A 642 10.05 1.57 14.44
CA GLU A 642 8.78 1.23 15.06
C GLU A 642 8.89 0.13 16.15
N GLY A 643 10.09 -0.42 16.35
CA GLY A 643 10.32 -1.43 17.38
C GLY A 643 9.79 -2.83 17.05
N TYR A 644 9.64 -3.16 15.76
CA TYR A 644 9.19 -4.49 15.34
C TYR A 644 10.13 -5.60 15.79
N GLU A 645 9.61 -6.84 15.91
CA GLU A 645 10.35 -8.04 16.33
C GLU A 645 11.66 -8.23 15.56
N GLY A 646 12.71 -8.60 16.27
CA GLY A 646 14.06 -8.79 15.75
C GLY A 646 14.90 -7.51 15.65
N GLY A 647 14.37 -6.35 16.10
CA GLY A 647 15.12 -5.09 16.15
C GLY A 647 16.09 -5.05 17.33
N LEU A 648 15.65 -4.51 18.45
CA LEU A 648 16.46 -4.27 19.65
C LEU A 648 16.04 -5.20 20.78
N THR A 649 17.02 -5.77 21.49
CA THR A 649 16.79 -6.45 22.75
C THR A 649 16.47 -5.45 23.86
N LEU A 650 15.97 -5.94 25.00
CA LEU A 650 15.71 -5.10 26.19
C LEU A 650 16.96 -4.39 26.72
N GLU A 651 18.10 -5.06 26.71
CA GLU A 651 19.38 -4.48 27.08
C GLU A 651 19.77 -3.34 26.14
N GLU A 652 19.63 -3.55 24.83
CA GLU A 652 19.90 -2.56 23.79
C GLU A 652 18.92 -1.37 23.84
N LYS A 653 17.69 -1.57 24.31
CA LYS A 653 16.71 -0.50 24.53
C LYS A 653 17.02 0.32 25.80
N LYS A 654 17.48 -0.34 26.88
CA LYS A 654 17.83 0.31 28.14
C LYS A 654 19.15 1.11 28.04
N ASN A 655 20.07 0.68 27.21
CA ASN A 655 21.34 1.37 26.95
C ASN A 655 21.26 2.14 25.63
N GLU A 656 21.04 3.45 25.70
CA GLU A 656 20.88 4.31 24.52
C GLU A 656 22.03 4.19 23.52
N ARG A 657 23.29 4.13 24.01
CA ARG A 657 24.47 4.02 23.14
C ARG A 657 24.50 2.68 22.41
N LEU A 658 24.21 1.59 23.12
CA LEU A 658 24.15 0.25 22.58
C LEU A 658 23.01 0.15 21.55
N GLY A 659 21.84 0.71 21.87
CA GLY A 659 20.69 0.79 20.98
C GLY A 659 21.00 1.56 19.69
N ILE A 660 21.69 2.68 19.78
CA ILE A 660 22.11 3.48 18.61
C ILE A 660 23.10 2.69 17.74
N ALA A 661 24.08 2.02 18.34
CA ALA A 661 25.05 1.20 17.61
C ALA A 661 24.36 0.01 16.91
N LYS A 662 23.42 -0.66 17.58
CA LYS A 662 22.63 -1.75 16.99
C LYS A 662 21.76 -1.30 15.83
N LYS A 663 21.09 -0.17 15.96
CA LYS A 663 20.28 0.42 14.87
C LYS A 663 21.13 0.71 13.64
N SER A 664 22.33 1.26 13.81
CA SER A 664 23.28 1.48 12.72
C SER A 664 23.69 0.18 12.04
N PHE A 665 24.05 -0.83 12.84
CA PHE A 665 24.41 -2.14 12.31
C PHE A 665 23.28 -2.75 11.46
N LEU A 666 22.05 -2.78 11.97
CA LEU A 666 20.88 -3.30 11.24
C LEU A 666 20.63 -2.53 9.95
N LEU A 667 20.73 -1.20 9.97
CA LEU A 667 20.55 -0.36 8.80
C LEU A 667 21.56 -0.69 7.71
N TYR A 668 22.85 -0.71 8.05
CA TYR A 668 23.91 -0.98 7.07
C TYR A 668 23.89 -2.43 6.57
N GLN A 669 23.52 -3.39 7.41
CA GLN A 669 23.30 -4.77 6.99
C GLN A 669 22.17 -4.85 5.95
N GLY A 670 21.02 -4.22 6.21
CA GLY A 670 19.90 -4.18 5.27
C GLY A 670 20.27 -3.51 3.95
N LEU A 671 20.97 -2.38 4.01
CA LEU A 671 21.45 -1.66 2.81
C LEU A 671 22.42 -2.52 1.99
N GLU A 672 23.36 -3.22 2.62
CA GLU A 672 24.30 -4.10 1.92
C GLU A 672 23.59 -5.24 1.19
N GLU A 673 22.62 -5.90 1.85
CA GLU A 673 21.78 -6.93 1.23
C GLU A 673 20.99 -6.40 0.04
N ALA A 674 20.36 -5.22 0.18
CA ALA A 674 19.63 -4.57 -0.89
C ALA A 674 20.55 -4.23 -2.07
N CYS A 675 21.72 -3.64 -1.84
CA CYS A 675 22.70 -3.34 -2.88
C CYS A 675 23.10 -4.60 -3.66
N LYS A 676 23.43 -5.69 -2.98
CA LYS A 676 23.78 -6.97 -3.60
C LYS A 676 22.64 -7.51 -4.47
N LEU A 677 21.40 -7.43 -3.98
CA LEU A 677 20.20 -7.86 -4.71
C LEU A 677 20.01 -7.04 -6.00
N HIS A 678 20.02 -5.70 -5.89
CA HIS A 678 19.85 -4.81 -7.03
C HIS A 678 20.95 -5.00 -8.06
N SER A 679 22.21 -5.00 -7.65
CA SER A 679 23.36 -5.20 -8.55
C SER A 679 23.24 -6.50 -9.36
N LYS A 680 22.92 -7.61 -8.68
CA LYS A 680 22.71 -8.91 -9.34
C LYS A 680 21.57 -8.88 -10.37
N LEU A 681 20.46 -8.25 -10.03
CA LEU A 681 19.29 -8.18 -10.90
C LEU A 681 19.53 -7.28 -12.11
N ILE A 682 20.15 -6.11 -11.90
CA ILE A 682 20.48 -5.14 -12.94
C ILE A 682 21.44 -5.76 -13.95
N LEU A 683 22.56 -6.35 -13.51
CA LEU A 683 23.54 -7.00 -14.40
C LEU A 683 22.90 -8.10 -15.25
N LYS A 684 22.05 -8.93 -14.65
CA LYS A 684 21.32 -9.98 -15.37
C LYS A 684 20.34 -9.39 -16.40
N THR A 685 19.70 -8.27 -16.09
CA THR A 685 18.75 -7.60 -16.99
C THR A 685 19.48 -6.91 -18.15
N ILE A 686 20.62 -6.23 -17.89
CA ILE A 686 21.49 -5.67 -18.92
C ILE A 686 21.94 -6.77 -19.91
N GLN A 687 22.39 -7.92 -19.41
CA GLN A 687 22.79 -9.04 -20.27
C GLN A 687 21.64 -9.51 -21.16
N ARG A 688 20.43 -9.67 -20.59
CA ARG A 688 19.24 -10.07 -21.37
C ARG A 688 18.85 -9.04 -22.42
N MET A 689 18.89 -7.77 -22.07
CA MET A 689 18.55 -6.69 -23.01
C MET A 689 19.56 -6.55 -24.14
N LYS A 690 20.83 -6.89 -23.92
CA LYS A 690 21.86 -6.92 -24.98
C LYS A 690 21.68 -8.11 -25.94
N LEU A 691 21.12 -9.23 -25.46
CA LEU A 691 20.90 -10.43 -26.25
C LEU A 691 19.56 -10.42 -27.03
N SER A 692 18.58 -9.64 -26.57
CA SER A 692 17.28 -9.42 -27.24
C SER A 692 17.35 -8.26 -28.22
#